data_f4483f408fbe8927dbf667dd463ed1a2
#
_entry.id   f4483f408fbe8927dbf667dd463ed1a2
#
_cell.length_a   1.000
_cell.length_b   1.000
_cell.length_c   1.000
_cell.angle_alpha   90.00
_cell.angle_beta   90.00
_cell.angle_gamma   90.00
#
_symmetry.space_group_name_H-M   'P 1'
#
loop_
_entity.id
_entity.type
_entity.pdbx_description
1 polymer ?
#
loop_
_entity_poly.entity_id
_entity_poly.type
_entity_poly.pdbx_seq_one_letter_code
_entity_poly.pdbx_strand_id
1 'polypeptide(L)'
;MHNLSRLLSALVWHCCPQLRRTFEGKRKNETNLKNKGYRKKWKYNLETEKDPVVIVISTTGTGEPPDTARKFVKKIQDKTLPPDHFAHLQYGLLGLGDSEYMFFCNGGRTVDRRLQELGAQHFYDTGLADDCVGLELVVDPWIDGLWLALKEALQLQKEKEGMNSAVDAVSSSISTAPHAMHELKLSSEVQNLKLEDEGARASDVLSQKPGDVNLVAPARDTEPSLVHSVPPVSQSALNIPALPPEYIEVEFQDTQGENPHLSSLISEGTTFEVPVTKAVQLTREDAMKTALLLELDVADTAFEYQPGDAFCVICPNNVSEVEEVLHILGLSEKGDDFVCVKVKQGTKKKGASRPQHIPERSTLKFILTWCLEIRAIPKKAFLRALVECTSDVGEKRRLQELCSRQGASDYTRFIRDSNVCLLDLLHAFPSCKPSLSLLIEHLPKLQARSYSVSSSNLYQPGRLHFVFNVVEFPASPSRPVSRKGVCTGWLAELVAPLLHPSKNCLDTKGESSSTEKISIFPRPNNAFHLPADPSVPFIMVGPGTGISPFIGFLQHRQKLREQHTDWEFGETWLFFGCRHQDRDYLFKDELQCFLENGTLTHLKVCFSRDSSTAEVTPPKYVQDILRLCAKEVARVLLKERGYFYVCGDKKHMADDVSNAIVDILSMEMEADKLEAMKILAMLRETKRYLQDVWS
;
A
#
# COMPACT_ATOMS: atom_id res chain seq x y z
N MET A 1 33.81 21.57 0.39
CA MET A 1 32.54 21.55 -0.38
C MET A 1 32.47 20.46 -1.45
N HIS A 2 33.55 20.07 -2.14
CA HIS A 2 33.55 19.01 -3.15
C HIS A 2 33.27 17.60 -2.56
N ASN A 3 33.63 17.33 -1.30
CA ASN A 3 33.40 16.03 -0.62
C ASN A 3 31.97 15.85 -0.09
N LEU A 4 31.26 16.91 0.31
CA LEU A 4 29.86 16.85 0.76
C LEU A 4 28.91 16.37 -0.37
N SER A 5 29.18 16.72 -1.63
CA SER A 5 28.35 16.29 -2.76
C SER A 5 28.52 14.80 -3.12
N ARG A 6 29.65 14.19 -2.75
CA ARG A 6 29.92 12.75 -2.94
C ARG A 6 29.23 11.89 -1.88
N LEU A 7 29.21 12.35 -0.62
CA LEU A 7 28.64 11.64 0.52
C LEU A 7 27.14 11.45 0.47
N LEU A 8 26.39 12.46 0.00
CA LEU A 8 24.93 12.40 -0.09
C LEU A 8 24.39 11.51 -1.22
N SER A 9 25.26 11.07 -2.15
CA SER A 9 24.86 10.18 -3.23
C SER A 9 24.86 8.69 -2.86
N ALA A 10 25.35 8.32 -1.68
CA ALA A 10 25.78 6.97 -1.43
C ALA A 10 24.74 6.05 -0.77
N LEU A 11 23.81 6.53 0.04
CA LEU A 11 22.92 5.65 0.82
C LEU A 11 21.44 6.03 0.90
N VAL A 12 20.96 6.92 0.04
CA VAL A 12 19.51 7.09 -0.14
C VAL A 12 18.99 5.94 -1.02
N TRP A 13 19.00 4.73 -0.45
CA TRP A 13 18.47 3.56 -1.10
C TRP A 13 16.99 3.39 -0.74
N HIS A 14 16.12 3.55 -1.77
CA HIS A 14 14.69 3.30 -1.72
C HIS A 14 13.92 4.09 -0.64
N CYS A 15 14.15 5.37 -0.60
CA CYS A 15 13.24 6.30 0.04
C CYS A 15 11.97 6.45 -0.79
N CYS A 16 10.87 6.68 -0.09
CA CYS A 16 9.68 7.29 -0.67
C CYS A 16 10.09 8.35 -1.70
N PRO A 17 9.49 8.39 -2.90
CA PRO A 17 9.83 9.37 -3.95
C PRO A 17 9.85 10.82 -3.48
N GLN A 18 9.08 11.16 -2.44
CA GLN A 18 9.02 12.47 -1.80
C GLN A 18 10.33 12.83 -1.08
N LEU A 19 10.91 11.91 -0.31
CA LEU A 19 12.17 12.13 0.40
C LEU A 19 13.35 12.29 -0.56
N ARG A 20 13.39 11.50 -1.62
CA ARG A 20 14.39 11.63 -2.68
C ARG A 20 14.36 13.03 -3.29
N ARG A 21 13.19 13.63 -3.49
CA ARG A 21 13.03 14.99 -4.04
C ARG A 21 13.47 16.07 -3.05
N THR A 22 13.21 15.91 -1.76
CA THR A 22 13.66 16.84 -0.71
C THR A 22 15.19 16.89 -0.66
N PHE A 23 15.86 15.74 -0.74
CA PHE A 23 17.32 15.67 -0.81
C PHE A 23 17.88 16.23 -2.14
N GLU A 24 17.25 15.95 -3.28
CA GLU A 24 17.66 16.47 -4.59
C GLU A 24 17.36 17.97 -4.75
N GLY A 25 16.27 18.47 -4.16
CA GLY A 25 15.89 19.89 -4.14
C GLY A 25 16.88 20.76 -3.37
N LYS A 26 17.30 20.34 -2.17
CA LYS A 26 18.34 21.03 -1.38
C LYS A 26 19.70 21.03 -2.09
N ARG A 27 19.98 20.03 -2.93
CA ARG A 27 21.20 19.94 -3.75
C ARG A 27 21.23 20.92 -4.93
N LYS A 28 20.07 21.26 -5.52
CA LYS A 28 19.99 22.19 -6.67
C LYS A 28 20.27 23.65 -6.31
N ASN A 29 20.03 24.04 -5.06
CA ASN A 29 20.31 25.40 -4.61
C ASN A 29 21.78 25.68 -4.33
N GLU A 30 22.64 24.67 -4.30
CA GLU A 30 24.07 24.83 -3.99
C GLU A 30 25.02 24.63 -5.19
N THR A 31 24.57 24.07 -6.31
CA THR A 31 25.50 23.87 -7.48
C THR A 31 24.77 23.87 -8.81
N ASN A 32 25.11 24.84 -9.64
CA ASN A 32 24.90 24.85 -11.09
C ASN A 32 25.78 23.76 -11.75
N LEU A 33 25.33 22.50 -11.81
CA LEU A 33 26.02 21.42 -12.52
C LEU A 33 25.07 20.67 -13.43
N LYS A 34 25.43 20.70 -14.72
CA LYS A 34 24.73 20.17 -15.88
C LYS A 34 24.31 18.71 -15.74
N ASN A 35 23.04 18.46 -16.04
CA ASN A 35 22.44 17.13 -16.20
C ASN A 35 23.22 16.24 -17.16
N LYS A 36 23.76 15.14 -16.66
CA LYS A 36 23.98 13.91 -17.42
C LYS A 36 23.40 12.77 -16.62
N GLY A 37 22.39 12.10 -17.18
CA GLY A 37 21.70 10.97 -16.57
C GLY A 37 22.67 9.82 -16.22
N TYR A 38 22.72 9.46 -14.97
CA TYR A 38 23.47 8.31 -14.49
C TYR A 38 22.54 7.39 -13.69
N ARG A 39 22.02 6.36 -14.36
CA ARG A 39 21.72 5.08 -13.70
C ARG A 39 23.03 4.34 -13.46
N LYS A 40 23.80 4.67 -12.42
CA LYS A 40 24.88 3.81 -11.94
C LYS A 40 24.40 3.06 -10.70
N LYS A 41 24.38 1.72 -10.76
CA LYS A 41 24.38 0.84 -9.59
C LYS A 41 25.68 1.10 -8.84
N TRP A 42 25.64 1.91 -7.80
CA TRP A 42 26.77 2.09 -6.89
C TRP A 42 26.83 0.85 -6.00
N LYS A 43 27.91 0.10 -6.06
CA LYS A 43 28.27 -0.88 -5.03
C LYS A 43 28.92 -0.09 -3.88
N TYR A 44 28.18 0.06 -2.80
CA TYR A 44 28.68 0.68 -1.58
C TYR A 44 29.23 -0.41 -0.65
N ASN A 45 30.38 -0.19 -0.05
CA ASN A 45 30.98 -1.13 0.88
C ASN A 45 31.21 -0.47 2.24
N LEU A 46 30.35 -0.74 3.22
CA LEU A 46 30.43 -0.22 4.56
C LEU A 46 31.71 -0.66 5.32
N GLU A 47 32.33 -1.75 4.91
CA GLU A 47 33.56 -2.28 5.55
C GLU A 47 34.76 -1.37 5.28
N THR A 48 34.72 -0.59 4.23
CA THR A 48 35.82 0.31 3.82
C THR A 48 35.45 1.79 3.93
N GLU A 49 34.24 2.10 4.40
CA GLU A 49 33.75 3.45 4.50
C GLU A 49 34.33 4.15 5.73
N LYS A 50 34.92 5.30 5.51
CA LYS A 50 35.50 6.13 6.58
C LYS A 50 34.69 7.38 6.88
N ASP A 51 33.90 7.83 5.91
CA ASP A 51 33.07 9.02 6.06
C ASP A 51 31.76 8.69 6.82
N PRO A 52 31.14 9.66 7.53
CA PRO A 52 29.85 9.48 8.17
C PRO A 52 28.75 9.08 7.19
N VAL A 53 27.97 8.06 7.52
CA VAL A 53 26.96 7.43 6.68
C VAL A 53 25.56 7.78 7.13
N VAL A 54 24.68 8.17 6.21
CA VAL A 54 23.25 8.38 6.48
C VAL A 54 22.44 7.24 5.88
N ILE A 55 21.68 6.54 6.75
CA ILE A 55 20.83 5.40 6.37
C ILE A 55 19.36 5.81 6.49
N VAL A 56 18.60 5.67 5.40
CA VAL A 56 17.14 5.84 5.44
C VAL A 56 16.50 4.53 4.99
N ILE A 57 15.64 3.96 5.84
CA ILE A 57 15.06 2.65 5.58
C ILE A 57 13.59 2.62 5.97
N SER A 58 12.74 2.14 5.04
CA SER A 58 11.31 1.92 5.29
C SER A 58 11.05 0.52 5.84
N THR A 59 9.88 0.37 6.47
CA THR A 59 9.34 -0.91 6.90
C THR A 59 8.18 -1.30 6.00
N THR A 60 8.13 -2.54 5.54
CA THR A 60 7.07 -3.06 4.68
C THR A 60 6.29 -4.18 5.36
N GLY A 61 4.97 -4.23 5.15
CA GLY A 61 4.10 -5.35 5.50
C GLY A 61 4.28 -5.90 6.92
N THR A 62 4.89 -7.06 7.04
CA THR A 62 5.13 -7.80 8.28
C THR A 62 6.29 -7.30 9.13
N GLY A 63 6.73 -6.06 8.93
CA GLY A 63 7.86 -5.48 9.68
C GLY A 63 9.21 -5.71 9.03
N GLU A 64 9.25 -6.23 7.80
CA GLU A 64 10.49 -6.48 7.07
C GLU A 64 11.03 -5.20 6.41
N PRO A 65 12.35 -5.11 6.21
CA PRO A 65 12.94 -4.09 5.36
C PRO A 65 12.52 -4.31 3.90
N PRO A 66 12.52 -3.26 3.04
CA PRO A 66 12.14 -3.38 1.64
C PRO A 66 13.06 -4.36 0.92
N ASP A 67 12.54 -5.03 -0.14
CA ASP A 67 13.25 -6.07 -0.92
C ASP A 67 14.66 -5.66 -1.33
N THR A 68 14.83 -4.40 -1.64
CA THR A 68 16.10 -3.81 -2.07
C THR A 68 17.12 -3.70 -0.94
N ALA A 69 16.70 -3.64 0.31
CA ALA A 69 17.54 -3.63 1.50
C ALA A 69 17.81 -5.04 2.04
N ARG A 70 17.05 -6.07 1.64
CA ARG A 70 17.15 -7.44 2.19
C ARG A 70 18.58 -8.01 2.13
N LYS A 71 19.31 -7.83 1.02
CA LYS A 71 20.69 -8.31 0.89
C LYS A 71 21.63 -7.64 1.89
N PHE A 72 21.46 -6.34 2.09
CA PHE A 72 22.22 -5.58 3.08
C PHE A 72 21.90 -6.04 4.51
N VAL A 73 20.61 -6.12 4.85
CA VAL A 73 20.17 -6.56 6.18
C VAL A 73 20.64 -7.98 6.49
N LYS A 74 20.52 -8.91 5.52
CA LYS A 74 21.03 -10.28 5.66
C LYS A 74 22.54 -10.31 5.91
N LYS A 75 23.31 -9.44 5.24
CA LYS A 75 24.76 -9.38 5.42
C LYS A 75 25.15 -8.89 6.82
N ILE A 76 24.52 -7.86 7.34
CA ILE A 76 24.82 -7.36 8.70
C ILE A 76 24.28 -8.27 9.80
N GLN A 77 23.24 -9.08 9.52
CA GLN A 77 22.69 -10.07 10.46
C GLN A 77 23.52 -11.35 10.57
N ASP A 78 24.59 -11.51 9.78
CA ASP A 78 25.48 -12.64 9.89
C ASP A 78 26.08 -12.71 11.31
N LYS A 79 25.83 -13.83 11.99
CA LYS A 79 26.26 -14.04 13.37
C LYS A 79 27.76 -14.31 13.49
N THR A 80 28.46 -14.57 12.39
CA THR A 80 29.91 -14.81 12.36
C THR A 80 30.72 -13.52 12.38
N LEU A 81 30.07 -12.35 12.17
CA LEU A 81 30.73 -11.05 12.21
C LEU A 81 31.16 -10.72 13.65
N PRO A 82 32.41 -10.29 13.85
CA PRO A 82 32.90 -9.92 15.17
C PRO A 82 32.20 -8.63 15.69
N PRO A 83 32.10 -8.44 17.02
CA PRO A 83 31.36 -7.32 17.59
C PRO A 83 31.96 -5.94 17.32
N ASP A 84 33.19 -5.87 16.82
CA ASP A 84 33.89 -4.65 16.42
C ASP A 84 33.99 -4.44 14.91
N HIS A 85 33.25 -5.27 14.12
CA HIS A 85 33.30 -5.29 12.66
C HIS A 85 33.09 -3.90 12.01
N PHE A 86 32.23 -3.10 12.59
CA PHE A 86 31.93 -1.73 12.17
C PHE A 86 32.35 -0.67 13.18
N ALA A 87 33.33 -0.92 14.03
CA ALA A 87 33.80 0.04 15.04
C ALA A 87 34.31 1.36 14.42
N HIS A 88 34.70 1.33 13.14
CA HIS A 88 35.14 2.50 12.38
C HIS A 88 34.00 3.33 11.78
N LEU A 89 32.76 2.78 11.77
CA LEU A 89 31.62 3.36 11.07
C LEU A 89 30.87 4.34 11.96
N GLN A 90 30.71 5.58 11.49
CA GLN A 90 29.81 6.56 12.08
C GLN A 90 28.55 6.69 11.22
N TYR A 91 27.36 6.65 11.83
CA TYR A 91 26.11 6.70 11.07
C TYR A 91 25.00 7.52 11.75
N GLY A 92 24.05 8.01 10.93
CA GLY A 92 22.76 8.52 11.35
C GLY A 92 21.68 7.72 10.64
N LEU A 93 20.60 7.33 11.32
CA LEU A 93 19.56 6.49 10.76
C LEU A 93 18.19 7.14 10.86
N LEU A 94 17.42 7.08 9.75
CA LEU A 94 16.02 7.47 9.71
C LEU A 94 15.18 6.26 9.29
N GLY A 95 14.42 5.71 10.24
CA GLY A 95 13.43 4.67 10.00
C GLY A 95 12.09 5.27 9.57
N LEU A 96 11.50 4.73 8.50
CA LEU A 96 10.17 5.11 8.04
C LEU A 96 9.21 3.94 8.30
N GLY A 97 8.07 4.24 8.86
CA GLY A 97 7.05 3.24 9.19
C GLY A 97 5.69 3.87 9.33
N ASP A 98 4.74 3.07 9.76
CA ASP A 98 3.39 3.47 10.07
C ASP A 98 3.01 2.79 11.39
N SER A 99 2.67 3.59 12.40
CA SER A 99 2.35 3.11 13.75
C SER A 99 1.02 2.34 13.81
N GLU A 100 0.25 2.33 12.74
CA GLU A 100 -0.94 1.48 12.60
C GLU A 100 -0.57 0.00 12.42
N TYR A 101 0.66 -0.30 12.04
CA TYR A 101 1.16 -1.67 11.91
C TYR A 101 1.94 -2.10 13.15
N MET A 102 1.72 -3.35 13.57
CA MET A 102 2.35 -3.95 14.77
C MET A 102 3.88 -3.76 14.83
N PHE A 103 4.54 -3.71 13.67
CA PHE A 103 5.99 -3.63 13.56
C PHE A 103 6.46 -2.24 13.09
N PHE A 104 5.96 -1.19 13.74
CA PHE A 104 6.33 0.20 13.44
C PHE A 104 7.84 0.40 13.38
N CYS A 105 8.34 0.88 12.23
CA CYS A 105 9.75 1.15 11.94
C CYS A 105 10.70 -0.05 12.21
N ASN A 106 10.21 -1.29 12.21
CA ASN A 106 11.00 -2.46 12.56
C ASN A 106 12.21 -2.67 11.64
N GLY A 107 12.10 -2.35 10.36
CA GLY A 107 13.22 -2.35 9.41
C GLY A 107 14.37 -1.45 9.88
N GLY A 108 14.05 -0.22 10.29
CA GLY A 108 14.99 0.74 10.85
C GLY A 108 15.60 0.27 12.19
N ARG A 109 14.72 -0.12 13.12
CA ARG A 109 15.15 -0.60 14.46
C ARG A 109 16.07 -1.83 14.39
N THR A 110 15.81 -2.74 13.44
CA THR A 110 16.63 -3.95 13.26
C THR A 110 18.01 -3.60 12.74
N VAL A 111 18.12 -2.68 11.78
CA VAL A 111 19.42 -2.22 11.24
C VAL A 111 20.18 -1.44 12.29
N ASP A 112 19.52 -0.53 12.98
CA ASP A 112 20.11 0.30 14.04
C ASP A 112 20.74 -0.54 15.15
N ARG A 113 19.94 -1.42 15.76
CA ARG A 113 20.40 -2.34 16.79
C ARG A 113 21.59 -3.19 16.31
N ARG A 114 21.52 -3.73 15.09
CA ARG A 114 22.57 -4.62 14.60
C ARG A 114 23.87 -3.88 14.29
N LEU A 115 23.82 -2.67 13.80
CA LEU A 115 25.02 -1.84 13.60
C LEU A 115 25.70 -1.49 14.92
N GLN A 116 24.92 -1.18 15.97
CA GLN A 116 25.46 -0.97 17.33
C GLN A 116 26.10 -2.24 17.89
N GLU A 117 25.46 -3.41 17.74
CA GLU A 117 26.02 -4.70 18.15
C GLU A 117 27.36 -5.03 17.43
N LEU A 118 27.59 -4.45 16.25
CA LEU A 118 28.81 -4.60 15.47
C LEU A 118 29.81 -3.43 15.67
N GLY A 119 29.60 -2.61 16.71
CA GLY A 119 30.52 -1.55 17.12
C GLY A 119 30.36 -0.21 16.43
N ALA A 120 29.41 -0.05 15.49
CA ALA A 120 29.17 1.23 14.83
C ALA A 120 28.61 2.28 15.81
N GLN A 121 28.97 3.54 15.61
CA GLN A 121 28.60 4.64 16.48
C GLN A 121 27.68 5.64 15.76
N HIS A 122 26.69 6.17 16.48
CA HIS A 122 25.90 7.28 15.99
C HIS A 122 26.70 8.58 15.96
N PHE A 123 26.70 9.30 14.83
CA PHE A 123 27.03 10.71 14.82
C PHE A 123 25.80 11.59 14.93
N TYR A 124 24.60 11.03 14.68
CA TYR A 124 23.32 11.69 14.77
C TYR A 124 22.22 10.71 15.17
N ASP A 125 21.33 11.13 16.07
CA ASP A 125 20.29 10.28 16.65
C ASP A 125 19.35 9.66 15.62
N THR A 126 18.92 8.43 15.92
CA THR A 126 17.95 7.72 15.07
C THR A 126 16.59 8.40 15.10
N GLY A 127 16.09 8.80 13.92
CA GLY A 127 14.73 9.27 13.72
C GLY A 127 13.79 8.11 13.35
N LEU A 128 12.59 8.09 13.93
CA LEU A 128 11.52 7.14 13.55
C LEU A 128 10.31 7.92 13.08
N ALA A 129 10.12 8.00 11.76
CA ALA A 129 9.06 8.77 11.15
C ALA A 129 7.82 7.89 10.91
N ASP A 130 6.65 8.43 11.27
CA ASP A 130 5.38 7.75 11.30
C ASP A 130 4.45 8.28 10.21
N ASP A 131 4.05 7.43 9.25
CA ASP A 131 3.14 7.82 8.17
C ASP A 131 1.71 8.04 8.69
N CYS A 132 1.30 7.37 9.76
CA CYS A 132 -0.02 7.56 10.38
C CYS A 132 -0.23 8.99 10.87
N VAL A 133 0.80 9.62 11.42
CA VAL A 133 0.74 11.01 11.92
C VAL A 133 1.26 12.04 10.91
N GLY A 134 1.98 11.60 9.87
CA GLY A 134 2.66 12.42 8.88
C GLY A 134 4.18 12.30 9.02
N LEU A 135 4.82 11.69 8.01
CA LEU A 135 6.28 11.47 7.98
C LEU A 135 7.07 12.76 8.17
N GLU A 136 6.58 13.87 7.60
CA GLU A 136 7.20 15.20 7.63
C GLU A 136 7.42 15.74 9.04
N LEU A 137 6.62 15.33 10.02
CA LEU A 137 6.75 15.79 11.42
C LEU A 137 8.07 15.34 12.06
N VAL A 138 8.62 14.23 11.62
CA VAL A 138 9.92 13.71 12.08
C VAL A 138 11.00 13.94 11.01
N VAL A 139 10.69 13.71 9.74
CA VAL A 139 11.64 13.79 8.64
C VAL A 139 12.23 15.20 8.48
N ASP A 140 11.39 16.23 8.46
CA ASP A 140 11.86 17.61 8.22
C ASP A 140 12.77 18.12 9.36
N PRO A 141 12.40 18.00 10.66
CA PRO A 141 13.29 18.38 11.77
C PRO A 141 14.56 17.52 11.82
N TRP A 142 14.44 16.21 11.52
CA TRP A 142 15.59 15.32 11.52
C TRP A 142 16.59 15.69 10.41
N ILE A 143 16.13 16.00 9.20
CA ILE A 143 17.00 16.47 8.12
C ILE A 143 17.64 17.82 8.46
N ASP A 144 16.92 18.73 9.10
CA ASP A 144 17.46 20.04 9.46
C ASP A 144 18.58 19.92 10.50
N GLY A 145 18.41 19.07 11.51
CA GLY A 145 19.48 18.79 12.50
C GLY A 145 20.63 17.98 11.94
N LEU A 146 20.37 17.07 10.99
CA LEU A 146 21.37 16.25 10.33
C LEU A 146 22.50 17.06 9.68
N TRP A 147 22.19 18.21 9.07
CA TRP A 147 23.20 19.05 8.40
C TRP A 147 24.22 19.63 9.37
N LEU A 148 23.77 19.98 10.59
CA LEU A 148 24.67 20.49 11.62
C LEU A 148 25.55 19.36 12.15
N ALA A 149 24.95 18.24 12.55
CA ALA A 149 25.64 17.07 13.06
C ALA A 149 26.66 16.50 12.05
N LEU A 150 26.33 16.48 10.75
CA LEU A 150 27.22 16.02 9.69
C LEU A 150 28.44 16.96 9.53
N LYS A 151 28.25 18.28 9.66
CA LYS A 151 29.35 19.24 9.62
C LYS A 151 30.30 19.04 10.79
N GLU A 152 29.77 18.83 12.00
CA GLU A 152 30.56 18.58 13.22
C GLU A 152 31.33 17.26 13.11
N ALA A 153 30.69 16.17 12.66
CA ALA A 153 31.34 14.88 12.48
C ALA A 153 32.49 14.94 11.47
N LEU A 154 32.33 15.66 10.35
CA LEU A 154 33.38 15.85 9.35
C LEU A 154 34.53 16.77 9.82
N GLN A 155 34.27 17.73 10.72
CA GLN A 155 35.30 18.57 11.30
C GLN A 155 36.16 17.77 12.30
N LEU A 156 35.53 17.01 13.20
CA LEU A 156 36.21 16.11 14.16
C LEU A 156 37.06 15.06 13.45
N GLN A 157 36.64 14.57 12.30
CA GLN A 157 37.40 13.62 11.50
C GLN A 157 38.66 14.25 10.92
N LYS A 158 38.58 15.48 10.38
CA LYS A 158 39.73 16.23 9.87
C LYS A 158 40.73 16.57 10.94
N GLU A 159 40.28 16.87 12.17
CA GLU A 159 41.15 17.13 13.32
C GLU A 159 41.88 15.85 13.75
N LYS A 160 41.23 14.70 13.76
CA LYS A 160 41.87 13.39 14.03
C LYS A 160 42.88 13.00 12.93
N GLU A 161 42.61 13.26 11.65
CA GLU A 161 43.54 13.00 10.57
C GLU A 161 44.73 13.98 10.61
N GLY A 162 44.50 15.24 10.97
CA GLY A 162 45.54 16.25 11.21
C GLY A 162 46.43 15.90 12.40
N MET A 163 45.87 15.36 13.50
CA MET A 163 46.66 14.89 14.64
C MET A 163 47.49 13.65 14.31
N ASN A 164 46.94 12.67 13.59
CA ASN A 164 47.69 11.48 13.16
C ASN A 164 48.84 11.83 12.21
N SER A 165 48.68 12.80 11.33
CA SER A 165 49.79 13.29 10.47
C SER A 165 50.86 14.09 11.26
N ALA A 166 50.50 14.65 12.42
CA ALA A 166 51.46 15.34 13.31
C ALA A 166 52.19 14.37 14.25
N VAL A 167 51.56 13.21 14.57
CA VAL A 167 52.17 12.17 15.44
C VAL A 167 53.24 11.38 14.69
N ASP A 168 53.10 11.18 13.39
CA ASP A 168 54.13 10.55 12.54
C ASP A 168 55.38 11.45 12.33
N ALA A 169 55.28 12.75 12.64
CA ALA A 169 56.38 13.72 12.55
C ALA A 169 57.14 13.95 13.84
N VAL A 170 56.67 13.41 15.00
CA VAL A 170 57.24 13.61 16.33
C VAL A 170 57.43 12.30 17.11
N SER A 171 57.99 11.29 16.46
CA SER A 171 58.51 10.11 17.19
C SER A 171 60.00 10.26 17.45
N SER A 172 60.37 11.30 18.22
CA SER A 172 61.64 11.31 18.97
C SER A 172 61.54 12.38 20.07
N SER A 173 61.26 11.93 21.28
CA SER A 173 61.78 12.40 22.56
C SER A 173 60.72 12.41 23.70
N ILE A 174 60.88 11.43 24.58
CA ILE A 174 60.99 11.50 26.07
C ILE A 174 59.78 11.96 26.91
N SER A 175 59.20 10.99 27.59
CA SER A 175 59.05 10.77 29.06
C SER A 175 58.19 11.72 29.92
N THR A 176 57.46 11.05 30.76
CA THR A 176 56.99 11.32 32.16
C THR A 176 55.58 11.90 32.38
N ALA A 177 54.86 11.08 33.15
CA ALA A 177 53.52 11.18 33.72
C ALA A 177 53.41 12.22 34.89
N PRO A 178 52.37 12.24 35.76
CA PRO A 178 50.93 11.89 35.66
C PRO A 178 49.98 12.90 36.38
N HIS A 179 48.68 12.49 36.52
CA HIS A 179 47.59 13.02 37.37
C HIS A 179 46.67 14.09 36.76
N ALA A 180 45.34 13.98 36.78
CA ALA A 180 44.42 13.54 37.81
C ALA A 180 43.00 13.32 37.23
N MET A 181 42.28 12.36 37.81
CA MET A 181 40.86 12.06 37.61
C MET A 181 39.94 13.17 38.09
N HIS A 182 38.83 13.39 37.39
CA HIS A 182 37.60 13.86 38.01
C HIS A 182 36.41 13.11 37.42
N GLU A 183 35.87 12.18 38.19
CA GLU A 183 34.60 11.53 37.97
C GLU A 183 33.46 12.52 38.24
N LEU A 184 32.51 12.55 37.35
CA LEU A 184 31.15 13.01 37.63
C LEU A 184 30.17 11.89 37.32
N LYS A 185 29.73 11.23 38.39
CA LYS A 185 28.59 10.31 38.38
C LYS A 185 27.29 11.09 38.17
N LEU A 186 26.50 10.70 37.21
CA LEU A 186 25.05 10.95 37.21
C LEU A 186 24.31 9.61 37.23
N SER A 187 23.54 9.44 38.30
CA SER A 187 22.75 8.27 38.64
C SER A 187 21.57 8.12 37.69
N SER A 188 21.45 6.91 37.14
CA SER A 188 20.25 6.44 36.44
C SER A 188 19.35 5.70 37.42
N GLU A 189 18.19 6.23 37.72
CA GLU A 189 17.08 5.46 38.28
C GLU A 189 16.21 4.87 37.18
N VAL A 190 16.30 3.58 37.02
CA VAL A 190 15.39 2.78 36.21
C VAL A 190 14.38 2.12 37.15
N GLN A 191 13.16 2.59 37.16
CA GLN A 191 12.05 1.85 37.79
C GLN A 191 11.49 0.83 36.85
N ASN A 192 11.67 -0.44 37.18
CA ASN A 192 11.01 -1.60 36.61
C ASN A 192 9.53 -1.62 37.00
N LEU A 193 8.64 -1.58 36.01
CA LEU A 193 7.24 -1.99 36.19
C LEU A 193 7.05 -3.34 35.51
N LYS A 194 6.81 -4.35 36.35
CA LYS A 194 6.33 -5.68 35.92
C LYS A 194 4.90 -5.57 35.48
N LEU A 195 4.59 -6.10 34.29
CA LEU A 195 3.24 -6.40 33.83
C LEU A 195 2.91 -7.82 34.28
N GLU A 196 1.89 -7.93 35.10
CA GLU A 196 1.26 -9.21 35.45
C GLU A 196 0.18 -9.53 34.43
N ASP A 197 0.20 -10.79 34.03
CA ASP A 197 -0.68 -11.41 33.05
C ASP A 197 -1.97 -11.88 33.81
N GLU A 198 -3.12 -11.35 33.48
CA GLU A 198 -4.40 -11.94 33.88
C GLU A 198 -5.26 -12.28 32.66
N GLY A 199 -5.30 -13.56 32.38
CA GLY A 199 -6.26 -14.15 31.44
C GLY A 199 -7.66 -14.19 32.01
N ALA A 200 -8.62 -13.69 31.26
CA ALA A 200 -10.04 -13.91 31.50
C ALA A 200 -10.71 -14.50 30.27
N ARG A 201 -11.19 -15.71 30.43
CA ARG A 201 -12.10 -16.43 29.53
C ARG A 201 -13.48 -15.72 29.52
N ALA A 202 -14.03 -15.51 28.37
CA ALA A 202 -15.46 -15.23 28.21
C ALA A 202 -16.12 -16.36 27.42
N SER A 203 -17.00 -17.08 28.10
CA SER A 203 -17.92 -18.06 27.56
C SER A 203 -19.29 -17.41 27.31
N ASP A 204 -19.90 -17.81 26.20
CA ASP A 204 -21.36 -18.00 25.95
C ASP A 204 -22.39 -17.00 26.49
N VAL A 205 -23.12 -16.34 25.56
CA VAL A 205 -24.58 -16.16 25.67
C VAL A 205 -25.26 -16.13 24.29
N LEU A 206 -25.94 -17.21 23.96
CA LEU A 206 -27.28 -17.40 23.42
C LEU A 206 -27.97 -16.36 22.51
N SER A 207 -28.35 -16.94 21.37
CA SER A 207 -29.43 -16.59 20.42
C SER A 207 -30.69 -15.92 20.99
N GLN A 208 -31.17 -14.87 20.33
CA GLN A 208 -32.62 -14.56 20.28
C GLN A 208 -33.03 -14.09 18.86
N LYS A 209 -34.27 -14.52 18.49
CA LYS A 209 -34.96 -14.38 17.20
C LYS A 209 -35.47 -12.93 16.96
N PRO A 210 -35.82 -12.58 15.71
CA PRO A 210 -36.29 -11.24 15.37
C PRO A 210 -37.79 -11.07 15.61
N GLY A 211 -38.13 -9.91 16.11
CA GLY A 211 -39.50 -9.41 16.23
C GLY A 211 -39.51 -7.95 16.64
N ASP A 212 -40.25 -7.18 15.84
CA ASP A 212 -40.80 -5.86 16.10
C ASP A 212 -39.93 -4.62 15.84
N VAL A 213 -40.40 -3.90 14.83
CA VAL A 213 -40.11 -2.51 14.51
C VAL A 213 -40.45 -1.64 15.71
N ASN A 214 -39.46 -1.04 16.36
CA ASN A 214 -39.67 0.05 17.30
C ASN A 214 -38.85 1.27 16.88
N LEU A 215 -39.56 2.38 16.82
CA LEU A 215 -39.06 3.73 16.62
C LEU A 215 -37.81 3.99 17.46
N VAL A 216 -36.75 4.38 16.81
CA VAL A 216 -35.47 4.75 17.43
C VAL A 216 -35.73 5.97 18.30
N ALA A 217 -35.69 5.78 19.60
CA ALA A 217 -35.55 6.86 20.57
C ALA A 217 -34.18 7.54 20.37
N PRO A 218 -34.03 8.84 20.64
CA PRO A 218 -32.75 9.53 20.51
C PRO A 218 -31.71 8.83 21.39
N ALA A 219 -30.57 8.51 20.78
CA ALA A 219 -29.44 7.87 21.45
C ALA A 219 -29.04 8.66 22.69
N ARG A 220 -28.96 7.97 23.83
CA ARG A 220 -28.50 8.57 25.09
C ARG A 220 -27.01 8.88 24.94
N ASP A 221 -26.58 10.07 25.38
CA ASP A 221 -25.19 10.59 25.41
C ASP A 221 -24.20 9.75 26.25
N THR A 222 -24.39 8.44 26.33
CA THR A 222 -23.64 7.52 27.20
C THR A 222 -22.65 6.64 26.45
N GLU A 223 -22.66 6.63 25.10
CA GLU A 223 -21.74 5.82 24.32
C GLU A 223 -20.77 6.69 23.51
N PRO A 224 -19.49 6.29 23.40
CA PRO A 224 -18.54 7.00 22.58
C PRO A 224 -18.89 6.91 21.09
N SER A 225 -18.70 8.02 20.38
CA SER A 225 -19.02 8.15 18.95
C SER A 225 -17.97 9.02 18.24
N LEU A 226 -18.15 9.20 16.93
CA LEU A 226 -17.32 10.15 16.17
C LEU A 226 -17.34 11.56 16.78
N VAL A 227 -18.50 12.00 17.29
CA VAL A 227 -18.70 13.35 17.82
C VAL A 227 -18.59 13.45 19.35
N HIS A 228 -18.56 12.34 20.07
CA HIS A 228 -18.47 12.31 21.54
C HIS A 228 -17.47 11.29 22.08
N SER A 229 -16.62 11.71 23.02
CA SER A 229 -15.80 10.79 23.84
C SER A 229 -16.49 10.47 25.17
N VAL A 230 -16.44 9.21 25.61
CA VAL A 230 -17.01 8.77 26.90
C VAL A 230 -16.02 7.79 27.56
N PRO A 231 -15.54 8.08 28.78
CA PRO A 231 -15.65 9.38 29.45
C PRO A 231 -14.96 10.49 28.65
N PRO A 232 -15.36 11.76 28.82
CA PRO A 232 -14.66 12.85 28.13
C PRO A 232 -13.17 12.76 28.44
N VAL A 233 -12.34 12.80 27.40
CA VAL A 233 -10.89 12.84 27.56
C VAL A 233 -10.58 14.04 28.44
N SER A 234 -9.87 13.80 29.56
CA SER A 234 -9.64 14.79 30.63
C SER A 234 -9.32 16.17 30.06
N GLN A 235 -9.79 17.24 30.74
CA GLN A 235 -9.50 18.63 30.36
C GLN A 235 -8.02 19.01 30.45
N SER A 236 -7.15 18.09 30.92
CA SER A 236 -5.71 18.24 30.85
C SER A 236 -5.25 18.46 29.40
N ALA A 237 -4.11 19.10 29.24
CA ALA A 237 -3.53 19.40 27.92
C ALA A 237 -3.39 18.13 27.08
N LEU A 238 -4.09 18.11 25.92
CA LEU A 238 -3.97 17.04 24.96
C LEU A 238 -2.61 17.11 24.25
N ASN A 239 -1.99 15.97 24.05
CA ASN A 239 -0.79 15.87 23.22
C ASN A 239 -1.24 15.77 21.75
N ILE A 240 -1.44 16.93 21.12
CA ILE A 240 -1.86 17.06 19.73
C ILE A 240 -0.62 17.25 18.83
N PRO A 241 -0.65 16.77 17.56
CA PRO A 241 0.40 17.06 16.60
C PRO A 241 0.62 18.55 16.38
N ALA A 242 1.82 18.94 15.95
CA ALA A 242 2.08 20.30 15.51
C ALA A 242 1.19 20.65 14.30
N LEU A 243 0.79 21.90 14.20
CA LEU A 243 0.02 22.37 13.03
C LEU A 243 0.94 22.35 11.80
N PRO A 244 0.57 21.62 10.73
CA PRO A 244 1.34 21.65 9.50
C PRO A 244 1.39 23.07 8.91
N PRO A 245 2.52 23.56 8.42
CA PRO A 245 2.61 24.87 7.80
C PRO A 245 1.89 24.88 6.44
N GLU A 246 1.02 25.85 6.23
CA GLU A 246 0.36 26.07 4.94
C GLU A 246 1.39 26.37 3.85
N TYR A 247 1.18 25.81 2.64
CA TYR A 247 2.14 26.01 1.55
C TYR A 247 1.50 26.10 0.16
N ILE A 248 0.18 25.95 0.05
CA ILE A 248 -0.57 26.08 -1.20
C ILE A 248 -1.41 27.33 -1.18
N GLU A 249 -1.43 28.02 -2.31
CA GLU A 249 -2.32 29.12 -2.64
C GLU A 249 -3.11 28.75 -3.89
N VAL A 250 -4.41 29.00 -3.89
CA VAL A 250 -5.32 28.72 -5.00
C VAL A 250 -5.95 30.03 -5.48
N GLU A 251 -5.75 30.36 -6.73
CA GLU A 251 -6.31 31.54 -7.39
C GLU A 251 -7.33 31.12 -8.43
N PHE A 252 -8.52 31.69 -8.39
CA PHE A 252 -9.53 31.57 -9.44
C PHE A 252 -9.16 32.47 -10.62
N GLN A 253 -9.39 31.98 -11.83
CA GLN A 253 -9.06 32.69 -13.08
C GLN A 253 -10.30 32.83 -13.95
N ASP A 254 -10.58 34.04 -14.41
CA ASP A 254 -11.71 34.35 -15.32
C ASP A 254 -11.46 33.94 -16.80
N THR A 255 -10.60 32.97 -17.02
CA THR A 255 -10.19 32.56 -18.38
C THR A 255 -10.84 31.25 -18.77
N GLN A 256 -11.48 31.21 -19.94
CA GLN A 256 -11.99 30.01 -20.56
C GLN A 256 -10.84 29.14 -21.11
N GLY A 257 -11.03 27.83 -21.13
CA GLY A 257 -10.04 26.87 -21.64
C GLY A 257 -10.59 25.46 -21.58
N GLU A 258 -9.81 24.51 -22.04
CA GLU A 258 -10.12 23.08 -21.90
C GLU A 258 -9.34 22.47 -20.73
N ASN A 259 -9.97 21.49 -20.05
CA ASN A 259 -9.30 20.71 -19.05
C ASN A 259 -8.19 19.86 -19.67
N PRO A 260 -7.14 19.57 -18.92
CA PRO A 260 -6.09 18.66 -19.37
C PRO A 260 -6.66 17.27 -19.69
N HIS A 261 -6.09 16.62 -20.69
CA HIS A 261 -6.43 15.22 -20.98
C HIS A 261 -6.04 14.30 -19.82
N LEU A 262 -6.82 13.24 -19.56
CA LEU A 262 -6.57 12.32 -18.42
C LEU A 262 -5.18 11.67 -18.47
N SER A 263 -4.59 11.52 -19.65
CA SER A 263 -3.21 11.05 -19.81
C SER A 263 -2.17 11.89 -19.06
N SER A 264 -2.44 13.18 -18.85
CA SER A 264 -1.54 14.07 -18.11
C SER A 264 -1.48 13.78 -16.61
N LEU A 265 -2.45 13.03 -16.05
CA LEU A 265 -2.49 12.63 -14.65
C LEU A 265 -1.53 11.48 -14.33
N ILE A 266 -0.97 10.84 -15.36
CA ILE A 266 -0.05 9.71 -15.23
C ILE A 266 1.37 10.21 -15.47
N SER A 267 2.26 9.87 -14.53
CA SER A 267 3.64 10.33 -14.57
C SER A 267 4.50 9.54 -15.57
N GLU A 268 4.12 8.32 -15.89
CA GLU A 268 4.89 7.40 -16.76
C GLU A 268 3.92 6.45 -17.50
N GLY A 269 4.05 6.35 -18.81
CA GLY A 269 3.32 5.41 -19.65
C GLY A 269 2.30 6.04 -20.58
N THR A 270 1.75 5.20 -21.46
CA THR A 270 0.70 5.57 -22.42
C THR A 270 -0.66 5.13 -21.88
N THR A 271 -1.64 6.02 -21.93
CA THR A 271 -3.05 5.70 -21.64
C THR A 271 -3.79 5.33 -22.89
N PHE A 272 -4.75 4.45 -22.74
CA PHE A 272 -5.60 3.97 -23.82
C PHE A 272 -7.06 4.18 -23.41
N GLU A 273 -7.86 4.79 -24.27
CA GLU A 273 -9.30 4.86 -24.12
C GLU A 273 -9.92 3.67 -24.85
N VAL A 274 -10.50 2.76 -24.09
CA VAL A 274 -11.04 1.50 -24.62
C VAL A 274 -12.51 1.34 -24.30
N PRO A 275 -13.33 0.88 -25.28
CA PRO A 275 -14.74 0.65 -25.04
C PRO A 275 -14.98 -0.61 -24.21
N VAL A 276 -16.01 -0.55 -23.34
CA VAL A 276 -16.53 -1.71 -22.61
C VAL A 276 -17.59 -2.38 -23.48
N THR A 277 -17.28 -3.56 -24.02
CA THR A 277 -18.14 -4.26 -24.98
C THR A 277 -19.11 -5.25 -24.35
N LYS A 278 -18.75 -5.77 -23.15
CA LYS A 278 -19.56 -6.76 -22.45
C LYS A 278 -19.41 -6.63 -20.95
N ALA A 279 -20.51 -6.87 -20.23
CA ALA A 279 -20.52 -7.03 -18.80
C ALA A 279 -21.33 -8.28 -18.42
N VAL A 280 -20.81 -9.05 -17.45
CA VAL A 280 -21.49 -10.26 -16.96
C VAL A 280 -21.39 -10.29 -15.44
N GLN A 281 -22.50 -10.48 -14.76
CA GLN A 281 -22.49 -10.80 -13.33
C GLN A 281 -22.20 -12.30 -13.16
N LEU A 282 -21.08 -12.62 -12.50
CA LEU A 282 -20.62 -14.00 -12.28
C LEU A 282 -21.25 -14.64 -11.05
N THR A 283 -21.71 -13.84 -10.10
CA THR A 283 -22.38 -14.30 -8.87
C THR A 283 -23.89 -14.19 -9.00
N ARG A 284 -24.62 -15.02 -8.27
CA ARG A 284 -26.07 -14.89 -8.16
C ARG A 284 -26.45 -13.60 -7.42
N GLU A 285 -27.69 -13.13 -7.63
CA GLU A 285 -28.21 -11.91 -6.98
C GLU A 285 -28.27 -12.00 -5.47
N ASP A 286 -28.46 -13.22 -4.92
CA ASP A 286 -28.49 -13.50 -3.47
C ASP A 286 -27.10 -13.79 -2.87
N ALA A 287 -26.04 -13.65 -3.64
CA ALA A 287 -24.68 -13.76 -3.14
C ALA A 287 -24.30 -12.54 -2.29
N MET A 288 -23.48 -12.76 -1.26
CA MET A 288 -23.03 -11.67 -0.37
C MET A 288 -22.17 -10.61 -1.08
N LYS A 289 -21.54 -10.94 -2.19
CA LYS A 289 -20.73 -10.03 -3.01
C LYS A 289 -21.15 -10.16 -4.46
N THR A 290 -21.24 -9.04 -5.13
CA THR A 290 -21.46 -8.98 -6.58
C THR A 290 -20.10 -9.02 -7.28
N ALA A 291 -19.82 -10.10 -8.01
CA ALA A 291 -18.63 -10.20 -8.86
C ALA A 291 -19.03 -9.94 -10.32
N LEU A 292 -18.34 -9.01 -10.97
CA LEU A 292 -18.56 -8.64 -12.37
C LEU A 292 -17.34 -9.00 -13.21
N LEU A 293 -17.59 -9.53 -14.40
CA LEU A 293 -16.61 -9.65 -15.48
C LEU A 293 -16.92 -8.59 -16.52
N LEU A 294 -15.91 -7.82 -16.92
CA LEU A 294 -15.99 -6.88 -18.01
C LEU A 294 -15.04 -7.29 -19.14
N GLU A 295 -15.50 -7.05 -20.37
CA GLU A 295 -14.73 -7.18 -21.60
C GLU A 295 -14.44 -5.80 -22.17
N LEU A 296 -13.16 -5.53 -22.47
CA LEU A 296 -12.70 -4.32 -23.14
C LEU A 296 -12.22 -4.67 -24.54
N ASP A 297 -12.54 -3.81 -25.51
CA ASP A 297 -12.00 -3.92 -26.87
C ASP A 297 -10.68 -3.14 -26.95
N VAL A 298 -9.60 -3.85 -27.17
CA VAL A 298 -8.25 -3.29 -27.30
C VAL A 298 -7.67 -3.50 -28.71
N ALA A 299 -8.48 -4.03 -29.65
CA ALA A 299 -8.03 -4.43 -31.00
C ALA A 299 -7.43 -3.26 -31.80
N ASP A 300 -8.03 -2.08 -31.73
CA ASP A 300 -7.58 -0.89 -32.44
C ASP A 300 -6.58 -0.03 -31.65
N THR A 301 -5.98 -0.60 -30.61
CA THR A 301 -5.01 0.10 -29.76
C THR A 301 -3.65 -0.58 -29.79
N ALA A 302 -2.60 0.14 -29.38
CA ALA A 302 -1.28 -0.45 -29.14
C ALA A 302 -1.15 -1.08 -27.74
N PHE A 303 -2.28 -1.43 -27.09
CA PHE A 303 -2.25 -2.09 -25.78
C PHE A 303 -1.96 -3.58 -25.93
N GLU A 304 -0.77 -3.97 -25.55
CA GLU A 304 -0.35 -5.37 -25.53
C GLU A 304 -0.35 -5.92 -24.13
N TYR A 305 -0.76 -7.17 -23.97
CA TYR A 305 -0.73 -7.88 -22.69
C TYR A 305 -0.51 -9.37 -22.89
N GLN A 306 -0.04 -10.02 -21.86
CA GLN A 306 0.02 -11.49 -21.74
C GLN A 306 -0.70 -11.96 -20.47
N PRO A 307 -1.16 -13.22 -20.41
CA PRO A 307 -1.80 -13.76 -19.23
C PRO A 307 -0.93 -13.62 -17.99
N GLY A 308 -1.55 -13.12 -16.90
CA GLY A 308 -0.85 -12.79 -15.66
C GLY A 308 -0.43 -11.33 -15.55
N ASP A 309 -0.51 -10.56 -16.62
CA ASP A 309 -0.35 -9.11 -16.51
C ASP A 309 -1.51 -8.48 -15.73
N ALA A 310 -1.25 -7.30 -15.21
CA ALA A 310 -2.24 -6.43 -14.63
C ALA A 310 -2.20 -5.06 -15.32
N PHE A 311 -3.33 -4.38 -15.29
CA PHE A 311 -3.48 -3.02 -15.82
C PHE A 311 -4.18 -2.14 -14.79
N CYS A 312 -4.10 -0.84 -14.97
CA CYS A 312 -4.73 0.13 -14.10
C CYS A 312 -5.87 0.84 -14.81
N VAL A 313 -6.97 1.05 -14.09
CA VAL A 313 -8.13 1.84 -14.54
C VAL A 313 -8.07 3.21 -13.86
N ILE A 314 -8.16 4.28 -14.65
CA ILE A 314 -8.31 5.64 -14.15
C ILE A 314 -9.80 5.83 -13.87
N CYS A 315 -10.16 6.05 -12.62
CA CYS A 315 -11.55 6.23 -12.21
C CYS A 315 -11.77 7.61 -11.60
N PRO A 316 -12.95 8.22 -11.78
CA PRO A 316 -13.32 9.47 -11.13
C PRO A 316 -13.81 9.23 -9.70
N ASN A 317 -13.84 10.29 -8.89
CA ASN A 317 -14.71 10.35 -7.74
C ASN A 317 -16.19 10.41 -8.18
N ASN A 318 -17.09 9.99 -7.31
CA ASN A 318 -18.53 10.05 -7.59
C ASN A 318 -18.98 11.50 -7.78
N VAL A 319 -19.75 11.78 -8.83
CA VAL A 319 -20.17 13.13 -9.23
C VAL A 319 -20.97 13.80 -8.13
N SER A 320 -21.94 13.10 -7.52
CA SER A 320 -22.77 13.67 -6.46
C SER A 320 -21.95 14.02 -5.21
N GLU A 321 -20.93 13.24 -4.86
CA GLU A 321 -20.03 13.55 -3.75
C GLU A 321 -19.15 14.77 -4.04
N VAL A 322 -18.69 14.94 -5.28
CA VAL A 322 -17.95 16.14 -5.70
C VAL A 322 -18.83 17.39 -5.60
N GLU A 323 -20.07 17.29 -6.08
CA GLU A 323 -21.04 18.39 -5.99
C GLU A 323 -21.37 18.73 -4.54
N GLU A 324 -21.49 17.73 -3.68
CA GLU A 324 -21.71 17.92 -2.25
C GLU A 324 -20.51 18.60 -1.55
N VAL A 325 -19.28 18.20 -1.88
CA VAL A 325 -18.07 18.90 -1.40
C VAL A 325 -18.09 20.36 -1.82
N LEU A 326 -18.37 20.65 -3.09
CA LEU A 326 -18.48 22.02 -3.61
C LEU A 326 -19.57 22.81 -2.87
N HIS A 327 -20.71 22.19 -2.60
CA HIS A 327 -21.82 22.82 -1.86
C HIS A 327 -21.42 23.17 -0.42
N ILE A 328 -20.84 22.24 0.32
CA ILE A 328 -20.39 22.46 1.71
C ILE A 328 -19.33 23.57 1.81
N LEU A 329 -18.47 23.66 0.81
CA LEU A 329 -17.44 24.70 0.72
C LEU A 329 -17.98 26.06 0.22
N GLY A 330 -19.25 26.14 -0.21
CA GLY A 330 -19.84 27.34 -0.80
C GLY A 330 -19.27 27.68 -2.18
N LEU A 331 -18.81 26.66 -2.93
CA LEU A 331 -18.14 26.80 -4.23
C LEU A 331 -18.96 26.17 -5.39
N SER A 332 -20.25 25.89 -5.21
CA SER A 332 -21.09 25.26 -6.23
C SER A 332 -21.07 26.01 -7.56
N GLU A 333 -21.18 27.34 -7.54
CA GLU A 333 -21.17 28.18 -8.75
C GLU A 333 -19.78 28.31 -9.40
N LYS A 334 -18.72 27.87 -8.70
CA LYS A 334 -17.32 27.95 -9.14
C LYS A 334 -16.72 26.62 -9.57
N GLY A 335 -17.55 25.60 -9.67
CA GLY A 335 -17.07 24.25 -10.06
C GLY A 335 -16.37 24.23 -11.42
N ASP A 336 -16.87 24.97 -12.38
CA ASP A 336 -16.36 25.06 -13.74
C ASP A 336 -15.33 26.21 -13.93
N ASP A 337 -15.07 27.01 -12.88
CA ASP A 337 -14.01 28.02 -12.93
C ASP A 337 -12.64 27.38 -12.96
N PHE A 338 -11.75 27.96 -13.76
CA PHE A 338 -10.35 27.56 -13.77
C PHE A 338 -9.64 28.04 -12.52
N VAL A 339 -8.81 27.18 -11.97
CA VAL A 339 -7.97 27.48 -10.81
C VAL A 339 -6.50 27.27 -11.16
N CYS A 340 -5.67 28.14 -10.61
CA CYS A 340 -4.22 28.02 -10.63
C CYS A 340 -3.71 27.69 -9.24
N VAL A 341 -3.00 26.56 -9.11
CA VAL A 341 -2.44 26.10 -7.84
C VAL A 341 -0.97 26.49 -7.77
N LYS A 342 -0.60 27.32 -6.80
CA LYS A 342 0.75 27.85 -6.61
C LYS A 342 1.29 27.52 -5.22
N VAL A 343 2.60 27.63 -5.06
CA VAL A 343 3.22 27.58 -3.74
C VAL A 343 3.09 28.96 -3.09
N LYS A 344 2.55 29.01 -1.88
CA LYS A 344 2.34 30.21 -1.09
C LYS A 344 3.67 30.92 -0.84
N GLN A 345 3.75 32.19 -1.16
CA GLN A 345 4.94 33.00 -0.89
C GLN A 345 5.21 33.10 0.62
N GLY A 346 6.47 32.95 1.01
CA GLY A 346 6.86 33.04 2.43
C GLY A 346 6.42 31.88 3.30
N THR A 347 5.98 30.75 2.71
CA THR A 347 5.64 29.54 3.48
C THR A 347 6.81 29.08 4.36
N LYS A 348 6.46 28.62 5.58
CA LYS A 348 7.44 28.00 6.50
C LYS A 348 7.74 26.55 6.13
N LYS A 349 7.02 25.94 5.19
CA LYS A 349 7.29 24.58 4.75
C LYS A 349 8.53 24.54 3.87
N LYS A 350 9.58 23.95 4.38
CA LYS A 350 10.84 23.79 3.64
C LYS A 350 10.67 22.81 2.48
N GLY A 351 11.16 23.19 1.28
CA GLY A 351 11.04 22.35 0.09
C GLY A 351 9.63 22.25 -0.47
N ALA A 352 8.73 23.18 -0.11
CA ALA A 352 7.38 23.22 -0.65
C ALA A 352 7.39 23.22 -2.18
N SER A 353 6.57 22.39 -2.78
CA SER A 353 6.37 22.32 -4.21
C SER A 353 4.89 22.07 -4.52
N ARG A 354 4.44 22.51 -5.66
CA ARG A 354 3.09 22.20 -6.13
C ARG A 354 2.90 20.68 -6.25
N PRO A 355 1.75 20.13 -5.83
CA PRO A 355 1.43 18.71 -6.02
C PRO A 355 1.49 18.37 -7.53
N GLN A 356 2.33 17.41 -7.92
CA GLN A 356 2.57 17.10 -9.35
C GLN A 356 1.36 16.42 -10.03
N HIS A 357 0.47 15.83 -9.26
CA HIS A 357 -0.74 15.19 -9.76
C HIS A 357 -1.87 16.19 -10.04
N ILE A 358 -1.71 17.45 -9.66
CA ILE A 358 -2.67 18.50 -9.97
C ILE A 358 -2.10 19.31 -11.14
N PRO A 359 -2.83 19.41 -12.25
CA PRO A 359 -2.44 20.23 -13.38
C PRO A 359 -2.21 21.69 -12.94
N GLU A 360 -1.36 22.40 -13.65
CA GLU A 360 -1.07 23.80 -13.33
C GLU A 360 -2.32 24.67 -13.48
N ARG A 361 -3.16 24.31 -14.44
CA ARG A 361 -4.41 24.96 -14.74
C ARG A 361 -5.46 23.95 -15.11
N SER A 362 -6.59 23.97 -14.41
CA SER A 362 -7.76 23.09 -14.64
C SER A 362 -8.96 23.63 -13.89
N THR A 363 -10.16 23.17 -14.23
CA THR A 363 -11.35 23.53 -13.47
C THR A 363 -11.33 22.93 -12.07
N LEU A 364 -11.98 23.60 -11.12
CA LEU A 364 -12.09 23.09 -9.76
C LEU A 364 -12.79 21.72 -9.72
N LYS A 365 -13.85 21.56 -10.50
CA LYS A 365 -14.58 20.28 -10.65
C LYS A 365 -13.66 19.18 -11.19
N PHE A 366 -12.78 19.48 -12.16
CA PHE A 366 -11.80 18.51 -12.68
C PHE A 366 -10.83 18.05 -11.58
N ILE A 367 -10.31 18.97 -10.76
CA ILE A 367 -9.38 18.62 -9.65
C ILE A 367 -10.06 17.68 -8.66
N LEU A 368 -11.28 18.00 -8.23
CA LEU A 368 -12.01 17.18 -7.27
C LEU A 368 -12.47 15.85 -7.84
N THR A 369 -12.77 15.79 -9.15
CA THR A 369 -13.22 14.55 -9.81
C THR A 369 -12.07 13.60 -10.10
N TRP A 370 -10.90 14.09 -10.54
CA TRP A 370 -9.86 13.24 -11.12
C TRP A 370 -8.51 13.27 -10.40
N CYS A 371 -8.26 14.28 -9.57
CA CYS A 371 -6.92 14.48 -9.00
C CYS A 371 -6.82 14.11 -7.53
N LEU A 372 -7.86 14.36 -6.73
CA LEU A 372 -7.84 14.22 -5.27
C LEU A 372 -8.71 13.05 -4.80
N GLU A 373 -8.20 12.21 -3.90
CA GLU A 373 -8.96 11.12 -3.27
C GLU A 373 -9.83 11.67 -2.14
N ILE A 374 -11.06 12.12 -2.44
CA ILE A 374 -11.98 12.69 -1.44
C ILE A 374 -12.50 11.66 -0.43
N ARG A 375 -12.39 10.37 -0.74
CA ARG A 375 -12.75 9.23 0.13
C ARG A 375 -11.57 8.67 0.91
N ALA A 376 -10.39 9.30 0.85
CA ALA A 376 -9.26 8.91 1.69
C ALA A 376 -9.61 9.07 3.17
N ILE A 377 -9.16 8.10 3.97
CA ILE A 377 -9.28 8.19 5.44
C ILE A 377 -8.39 9.35 5.91
N PRO A 378 -8.95 10.33 6.64
CA PRO A 378 -8.21 11.50 7.08
C PRO A 378 -7.11 11.14 8.07
N LYS A 379 -5.86 11.50 7.73
CA LYS A 379 -4.72 11.35 8.66
C LYS A 379 -4.83 12.33 9.82
N LYS A 380 -4.17 12.03 10.95
CA LYS A 380 -4.18 12.90 12.14
C LYS A 380 -3.66 14.31 11.87
N ALA A 381 -2.68 14.47 10.96
CA ALA A 381 -2.20 15.79 10.53
C ALA A 381 -3.31 16.60 9.82
N PHE A 382 -4.14 15.95 9.01
CA PHE A 382 -5.29 16.60 8.39
C PHE A 382 -6.36 16.98 9.42
N LEU A 383 -6.70 16.08 10.36
CA LEU A 383 -7.61 16.40 11.47
C LEU A 383 -7.09 17.59 12.29
N ARG A 384 -5.76 17.65 12.54
CA ARG A 384 -5.12 18.77 13.21
C ARG A 384 -5.32 20.10 12.47
N ALA A 385 -5.22 20.07 11.14
CA ALA A 385 -5.49 21.26 10.32
C ALA A 385 -6.97 21.66 10.36
N LEU A 386 -7.90 20.70 10.30
CA LEU A 386 -9.35 20.93 10.40
C LEU A 386 -9.77 21.57 11.74
N VAL A 387 -9.05 21.30 12.84
CA VAL A 387 -9.26 21.97 14.14
C VAL A 387 -9.24 23.49 14.00
N GLU A 388 -8.34 24.05 13.18
CA GLU A 388 -8.24 25.51 13.00
C GLU A 388 -9.37 26.10 12.15
N CYS A 389 -10.03 25.26 11.36
CA CYS A 389 -11.16 25.66 10.49
C CYS A 389 -12.52 25.42 11.16
N THR A 390 -12.55 25.02 12.44
CA THR A 390 -13.76 24.68 13.19
C THR A 390 -14.08 25.77 14.19
N SER A 391 -15.30 26.33 14.13
CA SER A 391 -15.70 27.44 14.97
C SER A 391 -16.42 27.04 16.26
N ASP A 392 -17.18 25.93 16.25
CA ASP A 392 -17.84 25.42 17.45
C ASP A 392 -16.81 24.82 18.42
N VAL A 393 -16.93 25.16 19.71
CA VAL A 393 -15.97 24.77 20.75
C VAL A 393 -15.99 23.27 21.02
N GLY A 394 -17.17 22.65 21.00
CA GLY A 394 -17.35 21.21 21.23
C GLY A 394 -16.76 20.39 20.07
N GLU A 395 -17.12 20.74 18.83
CA GLU A 395 -16.60 20.14 17.62
C GLU A 395 -15.07 20.29 17.53
N LYS A 396 -14.56 21.48 17.79
CA LYS A 396 -13.12 21.77 17.83
C LYS A 396 -12.40 20.89 18.84
N ARG A 397 -12.96 20.78 20.04
CA ARG A 397 -12.41 19.93 21.10
C ARG A 397 -12.40 18.47 20.67
N ARG A 398 -13.48 17.96 20.07
CA ARG A 398 -13.55 16.56 19.62
C ARG A 398 -12.53 16.26 18.52
N LEU A 399 -12.35 17.14 17.55
CA LEU A 399 -11.30 17.01 16.53
C LEU A 399 -9.89 17.00 17.14
N GLN A 400 -9.64 17.83 18.18
CA GLN A 400 -8.39 17.81 18.92
C GLN A 400 -8.16 16.46 19.63
N GLU A 401 -9.21 15.87 20.22
CA GLU A 401 -9.12 14.55 20.84
C GLU A 401 -8.77 13.48 19.81
N LEU A 402 -9.50 13.43 18.68
CA LEU A 402 -9.31 12.45 17.62
C LEU A 402 -7.89 12.50 17.01
N CYS A 403 -7.28 13.69 16.90
CA CYS A 403 -5.92 13.80 16.39
C CYS A 403 -4.84 13.65 17.50
N SER A 404 -5.22 13.63 18.78
CA SER A 404 -4.28 13.54 19.91
C SER A 404 -3.72 12.12 20.10
N ARG A 405 -2.67 12.03 20.92
CA ARG A 405 -2.15 10.74 21.39
C ARG A 405 -3.16 10.02 22.28
N GLN A 406 -3.89 10.75 23.13
CA GLN A 406 -4.88 10.20 24.05
C GLN A 406 -6.10 9.64 23.32
N GLY A 407 -6.48 10.22 22.18
CA GLY A 407 -7.60 9.76 21.34
C GLY A 407 -7.25 8.72 20.29
N ALA A 408 -6.11 8.04 20.39
CA ALA A 408 -5.67 7.07 19.37
C ALA A 408 -6.66 5.91 19.16
N SER A 409 -7.26 5.40 20.25
CA SER A 409 -8.28 4.33 20.17
C SER A 409 -9.56 4.81 19.47
N ASP A 410 -9.99 6.05 19.75
CA ASP A 410 -11.16 6.65 19.14
C ASP A 410 -10.93 6.95 17.66
N TYR A 411 -9.74 7.45 17.29
CA TYR A 411 -9.35 7.61 15.90
C TYR A 411 -9.41 6.29 15.14
N THR A 412 -8.83 5.22 15.70
CA THR A 412 -8.86 3.89 15.11
C THR A 412 -10.30 3.41 14.92
N ARG A 413 -11.11 3.44 15.98
CA ARG A 413 -12.49 2.90 15.98
C ARG A 413 -13.43 3.71 15.09
N PHE A 414 -13.44 5.04 15.23
CA PHE A 414 -14.47 5.89 14.63
C PHE A 414 -14.07 6.49 13.26
N ILE A 415 -12.80 6.58 12.95
CA ILE A 415 -12.33 7.11 11.67
C ILE A 415 -11.79 5.99 10.78
N ARG A 416 -10.75 5.28 11.23
CA ARG A 416 -10.07 4.31 10.39
C ARG A 416 -10.91 3.07 10.12
N ASP A 417 -11.35 2.35 11.14
CA ASP A 417 -12.07 1.09 10.99
C ASP A 417 -13.49 1.30 10.43
N SER A 418 -14.05 2.50 10.64
CA SER A 418 -15.33 2.93 10.05
C SER A 418 -15.19 3.48 8.63
N ASN A 419 -13.97 3.60 8.08
CA ASN A 419 -13.70 4.18 6.76
C ASN A 419 -14.36 5.56 6.56
N VAL A 420 -14.24 6.43 7.57
CA VAL A 420 -14.73 7.82 7.52
C VAL A 420 -13.87 8.61 6.54
N CYS A 421 -14.49 9.42 5.71
CA CYS A 421 -13.82 10.28 4.72
C CYS A 421 -14.11 11.77 4.95
N LEU A 422 -13.64 12.62 4.03
CA LEU A 422 -13.85 14.08 4.11
C LEU A 422 -15.32 14.45 4.30
N LEU A 423 -16.23 13.94 3.48
CA LEU A 423 -17.67 14.28 3.56
C LEU A 423 -18.28 13.85 4.89
N ASP A 424 -17.94 12.67 5.39
CA ASP A 424 -18.44 12.21 6.69
C ASP A 424 -17.99 13.15 7.82
N LEU A 425 -16.75 13.66 7.76
CA LEU A 425 -16.26 14.63 8.75
C LEU A 425 -16.99 15.97 8.65
N LEU A 426 -17.17 16.48 7.43
CA LEU A 426 -17.86 17.77 7.24
C LEU A 426 -19.34 17.72 7.66
N HIS A 427 -19.98 16.56 7.54
CA HIS A 427 -21.34 16.34 8.07
C HIS A 427 -21.35 16.19 9.60
N ALA A 428 -20.37 15.46 10.16
CA ALA A 428 -20.28 15.26 11.61
C ALA A 428 -19.86 16.53 12.35
N PHE A 429 -19.12 17.42 11.69
CA PHE A 429 -18.61 18.69 12.22
C PHE A 429 -19.00 19.88 11.32
N PRO A 430 -20.27 20.27 11.31
CA PRO A 430 -20.79 21.27 10.37
C PRO A 430 -20.21 22.67 10.53
N SER A 431 -19.61 22.99 11.67
CA SER A 431 -18.90 24.26 11.87
C SER A 431 -17.49 24.27 11.26
N CYS A 432 -17.00 23.10 10.79
CA CYS A 432 -15.72 22.97 10.13
C CYS A 432 -15.82 23.42 8.67
N LYS A 433 -15.11 24.50 8.31
CA LYS A 433 -15.10 25.09 6.96
C LYS A 433 -13.68 25.20 6.43
N PRO A 434 -13.09 24.10 5.93
CA PRO A 434 -11.75 24.12 5.39
C PRO A 434 -11.66 24.93 4.10
N SER A 435 -10.51 25.58 3.87
CA SER A 435 -10.23 26.23 2.59
C SER A 435 -9.89 25.19 1.51
N LEU A 436 -10.07 25.56 0.24
CA LEU A 436 -9.68 24.73 -0.89
C LEU A 436 -8.16 24.44 -0.87
N SER A 437 -7.34 25.42 -0.50
CA SER A 437 -5.88 25.23 -0.36
C SER A 437 -5.54 24.12 0.64
N LEU A 438 -6.22 24.10 1.79
CA LEU A 438 -6.03 23.07 2.80
C LEU A 438 -6.42 21.68 2.30
N LEU A 439 -7.52 21.55 1.55
CA LEU A 439 -7.90 20.26 0.95
C LEU A 439 -6.85 19.77 -0.06
N ILE A 440 -6.33 20.66 -0.91
CA ILE A 440 -5.27 20.34 -1.87
C ILE A 440 -3.96 19.93 -1.17
N GLU A 441 -3.66 20.50 -0.02
CA GLU A 441 -2.48 20.16 0.77
C GLU A 441 -2.55 18.78 1.42
N HIS A 442 -3.74 18.35 1.85
CA HIS A 442 -3.91 17.19 2.70
C HIS A 442 -4.55 15.97 2.04
N LEU A 443 -5.40 16.17 1.03
CA LEU A 443 -5.98 15.04 0.30
C LEU A 443 -4.93 14.39 -0.61
N PRO A 444 -4.78 13.06 -0.57
CA PRO A 444 -3.82 12.38 -1.42
C PRO A 444 -4.29 12.37 -2.88
N LYS A 445 -3.37 12.00 -3.77
CA LYS A 445 -3.68 11.76 -5.18
C LYS A 445 -4.73 10.66 -5.31
N LEU A 446 -5.77 10.88 -6.13
CA LEU A 446 -6.68 9.83 -6.57
C LEU A 446 -5.90 8.78 -7.36
N GLN A 447 -5.85 7.56 -6.83
CA GLN A 447 -5.07 6.48 -7.42
C GLN A 447 -5.89 5.73 -8.47
N ALA A 448 -5.25 5.36 -9.58
CA ALA A 448 -5.80 4.36 -10.49
C ALA A 448 -5.85 3.00 -9.80
N ARG A 449 -6.83 2.17 -10.12
CA ARG A 449 -7.05 0.84 -9.50
C ARG A 449 -6.54 -0.25 -10.43
N SER A 450 -5.72 -1.14 -9.87
CA SER A 450 -5.10 -2.25 -10.61
C SER A 450 -6.00 -3.47 -10.63
N TYR A 451 -6.10 -4.12 -11.81
CA TYR A 451 -6.84 -5.35 -12.02
C TYR A 451 -5.98 -6.34 -12.81
N SER A 452 -6.04 -7.62 -12.40
CA SER A 452 -5.36 -8.69 -13.11
C SER A 452 -6.17 -9.08 -14.36
N VAL A 453 -5.50 -9.27 -15.47
CA VAL A 453 -6.14 -9.70 -16.72
C VAL A 453 -6.64 -11.13 -16.57
N SER A 454 -7.90 -11.39 -16.97
CA SER A 454 -8.56 -12.71 -16.91
C SER A 454 -8.78 -13.34 -18.30
N SER A 455 -8.05 -12.89 -19.31
CA SER A 455 -8.13 -13.40 -20.67
C SER A 455 -6.76 -13.67 -21.27
N SER A 456 -6.76 -14.34 -22.41
CA SER A 456 -5.57 -14.51 -23.25
C SER A 456 -5.81 -13.92 -24.63
N ASN A 457 -4.90 -13.05 -25.08
CA ASN A 457 -4.95 -12.50 -26.44
C ASN A 457 -4.78 -13.59 -27.54
N LEU A 458 -4.16 -14.71 -27.19
CA LEU A 458 -4.06 -15.87 -28.07
C LEU A 458 -5.43 -16.59 -28.24
N TYR A 459 -6.26 -16.58 -27.19
CA TYR A 459 -7.58 -17.20 -27.16
C TYR A 459 -8.66 -16.29 -27.78
N GLN A 460 -8.63 -15.01 -27.45
CA GLN A 460 -9.53 -13.97 -27.95
C GLN A 460 -8.72 -12.72 -28.35
N PRO A 461 -8.21 -12.65 -29.58
CA PRO A 461 -7.43 -11.52 -30.05
C PRO A 461 -8.19 -10.19 -29.94
N GLY A 462 -7.52 -9.17 -29.42
CA GLY A 462 -8.08 -7.82 -29.26
C GLY A 462 -9.11 -7.66 -28.14
N ARG A 463 -9.31 -8.69 -27.30
CA ARG A 463 -10.24 -8.65 -26.16
C ARG A 463 -9.49 -8.81 -24.85
N LEU A 464 -9.71 -7.88 -23.91
CA LEU A 464 -9.18 -7.93 -22.57
C LEU A 464 -10.32 -8.09 -21.56
N HIS A 465 -10.24 -9.14 -20.75
CA HIS A 465 -11.21 -9.38 -19.68
C HIS A 465 -10.59 -9.12 -18.31
N PHE A 466 -11.41 -8.69 -17.37
CA PHE A 466 -11.03 -8.62 -15.96
C PHE A 466 -12.24 -8.83 -15.04
N VAL A 467 -11.96 -9.25 -13.81
CA VAL A 467 -12.99 -9.56 -12.82
C VAL A 467 -12.74 -8.74 -11.56
N PHE A 468 -13.81 -8.22 -10.98
CA PHE A 468 -13.75 -7.53 -9.70
C PHE A 468 -15.02 -7.76 -8.88
N ASN A 469 -14.89 -7.65 -7.56
CA ASN A 469 -16.06 -7.53 -6.69
C ASN A 469 -16.45 -6.06 -6.56
N VAL A 470 -17.73 -5.77 -6.63
CA VAL A 470 -18.26 -4.46 -6.21
C VAL A 470 -18.02 -4.34 -4.70
N VAL A 471 -17.17 -3.40 -4.33
CA VAL A 471 -16.89 -3.12 -2.91
C VAL A 471 -18.04 -2.30 -2.36
N GLU A 472 -18.58 -2.73 -1.22
CA GLU A 472 -19.66 -2.05 -0.53
C GLU A 472 -19.24 -1.71 0.91
N PHE A 473 -19.53 -0.52 1.31
CA PHE A 473 -19.35 -0.01 2.66
C PHE A 473 -20.75 0.23 3.25
N PRO A 474 -21.27 -0.69 4.09
CA PRO A 474 -22.56 -0.50 4.73
C PRO A 474 -22.55 0.71 5.66
N ALA A 475 -23.70 1.30 5.91
CA ALA A 475 -23.85 2.38 6.89
C ALA A 475 -23.32 1.94 8.27
N SER A 476 -22.73 2.88 8.99
CA SER A 476 -22.23 2.69 10.35
C SER A 476 -22.55 3.92 11.21
N PRO A 477 -22.47 3.85 12.54
CA PRO A 477 -22.73 5.01 13.39
C PRO A 477 -21.87 6.24 13.08
N SER A 478 -20.62 6.03 12.62
CA SER A 478 -19.72 7.12 12.20
C SER A 478 -19.91 7.53 10.74
N ARG A 479 -20.63 6.75 9.96
CA ARG A 479 -20.91 6.98 8.55
C ARG A 479 -22.32 6.48 8.23
N PRO A 480 -23.33 7.33 8.36
CA PRO A 480 -24.74 6.94 8.24
C PRO A 480 -25.17 6.57 6.82
N VAL A 481 -24.41 6.96 5.80
CA VAL A 481 -24.68 6.66 4.39
C VAL A 481 -23.86 5.47 3.93
N SER A 482 -24.53 4.45 3.35
CA SER A 482 -23.84 3.37 2.64
C SER A 482 -23.23 3.90 1.34
N ARG A 483 -22.10 3.33 0.92
CA ARG A 483 -21.46 3.71 -0.34
C ARG A 483 -20.77 2.52 -0.99
N LYS A 484 -20.60 2.59 -2.32
CA LYS A 484 -19.79 1.63 -3.08
C LYS A 484 -18.34 2.11 -3.19
N GLY A 485 -17.42 1.22 -3.51
CA GLY A 485 -16.02 1.57 -3.78
C GLY A 485 -15.88 2.58 -4.94
N VAL A 486 -14.88 3.46 -4.87
CA VAL A 486 -14.69 4.54 -5.87
C VAL A 486 -14.69 3.98 -7.30
N CYS A 487 -13.78 3.07 -7.62
CA CYS A 487 -13.66 2.51 -8.96
C CYS A 487 -14.71 1.41 -9.22
N THR A 488 -14.89 0.47 -8.29
CA THR A 488 -15.80 -0.66 -8.50
C THR A 488 -17.27 -0.24 -8.51
N GLY A 489 -17.65 0.79 -7.75
CA GLY A 489 -18.97 1.39 -7.78
C GLY A 489 -19.22 2.11 -9.11
N TRP A 490 -18.25 2.95 -9.51
CA TRP A 490 -18.31 3.65 -10.78
C TRP A 490 -18.39 2.68 -11.97
N LEU A 491 -17.55 1.63 -12.04
CA LEU A 491 -17.62 0.62 -13.10
C LEU A 491 -18.96 -0.11 -13.12
N ALA A 492 -19.51 -0.48 -11.95
CA ALA A 492 -20.81 -1.13 -11.86
C ALA A 492 -21.95 -0.24 -12.36
N GLU A 493 -21.91 1.06 -12.08
CA GLU A 493 -22.87 2.05 -12.57
C GLU A 493 -22.74 2.24 -14.10
N LEU A 494 -21.50 2.36 -14.60
CA LEU A 494 -21.19 2.49 -16.02
C LEU A 494 -21.76 1.32 -16.85
N VAL A 495 -21.65 0.10 -16.34
CA VAL A 495 -22.06 -1.11 -17.08
C VAL A 495 -23.47 -1.60 -16.75
N ALA A 496 -24.21 -0.91 -15.87
CA ALA A 496 -25.58 -1.30 -15.52
C ALA A 496 -26.51 -1.46 -16.74
N PRO A 497 -26.45 -0.62 -17.80
CA PRO A 497 -27.23 -0.82 -19.00
C PRO A 497 -26.90 -2.10 -19.77
N LEU A 498 -25.64 -2.56 -19.71
CA LEU A 498 -25.20 -3.82 -20.35
C LEU A 498 -25.64 -5.05 -19.56
N LEU A 499 -25.73 -4.94 -18.22
CA LEU A 499 -26.20 -6.02 -17.34
C LEU A 499 -27.72 -6.22 -17.42
N HIS A 500 -28.48 -5.13 -17.59
CA HIS A 500 -29.95 -5.14 -17.60
C HIS A 500 -30.49 -4.44 -18.85
N PRO A 501 -30.38 -5.04 -20.05
CA PRO A 501 -30.92 -4.43 -21.26
C PRO A 501 -32.45 -4.31 -21.11
N SER A 502 -32.95 -3.08 -21.00
CA SER A 502 -34.36 -2.80 -20.86
C SER A 502 -35.08 -3.32 -22.13
N LYS A 503 -36.15 -4.10 -21.96
CA LYS A 503 -36.97 -4.69 -23.01
C LYS A 503 -37.67 -3.66 -23.93
N ASN A 504 -37.58 -2.37 -23.67
CA ASN A 504 -38.27 -1.28 -24.37
C ASN A 504 -37.47 -0.59 -25.48
N CYS A 505 -36.30 -1.10 -25.86
CA CYS A 505 -35.45 -0.50 -26.92
C CYS A 505 -35.57 -1.22 -28.26
N LEU A 506 -36.77 -1.71 -28.64
CA LEU A 506 -36.97 -2.40 -29.93
C LEU A 506 -37.34 -1.46 -31.08
N ASP A 507 -37.55 -0.14 -30.89
CA ASP A 507 -38.10 0.75 -31.90
C ASP A 507 -37.34 2.06 -32.20
N THR A 508 -36.05 2.13 -31.96
CA THR A 508 -35.23 3.24 -32.51
C THR A 508 -34.04 2.69 -33.30
N LYS A 509 -34.34 2.33 -34.57
CA LYS A 509 -33.31 2.20 -35.62
C LYS A 509 -32.71 3.59 -35.85
N GLY A 510 -31.48 3.86 -35.37
CA GLY A 510 -30.73 4.99 -35.90
C GLY A 510 -29.82 5.76 -34.95
N GLU A 511 -29.78 5.52 -33.64
CA GLU A 511 -28.77 6.11 -32.81
C GLU A 511 -27.73 5.06 -32.40
N SER A 512 -26.50 5.25 -32.87
CA SER A 512 -25.31 4.54 -32.45
C SER A 512 -25.22 4.67 -30.92
N SER A 513 -25.58 3.61 -30.19
CA SER A 513 -25.31 3.49 -28.76
C SER A 513 -23.84 3.75 -28.59
N SER A 514 -23.47 4.92 -28.08
CA SER A 514 -22.09 5.27 -27.77
C SER A 514 -21.62 4.27 -26.71
N THR A 515 -20.75 3.35 -27.10
CA THR A 515 -20.15 2.37 -26.19
C THR A 515 -19.32 3.14 -25.17
N GLU A 516 -19.64 2.99 -23.89
CA GLU A 516 -18.92 3.65 -22.81
C GLU A 516 -17.44 3.27 -22.84
N LYS A 517 -16.56 4.27 -22.72
CA LYS A 517 -15.12 4.08 -22.74
C LYS A 517 -14.51 4.30 -21.36
N ILE A 518 -13.46 3.55 -21.07
CA ILE A 518 -12.66 3.74 -19.87
C ILE A 518 -11.20 3.96 -20.25
N SER A 519 -10.49 4.74 -19.42
CA SER A 519 -9.06 5.00 -19.61
C SER A 519 -8.24 3.99 -18.80
N ILE A 520 -7.37 3.25 -19.49
CA ILE A 520 -6.50 2.23 -18.90
C ILE A 520 -5.03 2.47 -19.23
N PHE A 521 -4.14 1.86 -18.45
CA PHE A 521 -2.71 1.80 -18.75
C PHE A 521 -2.08 0.54 -18.16
N PRO A 522 -0.99 -0.01 -18.76
CA PRO A 522 -0.32 -1.20 -18.26
C PRO A 522 0.29 -0.96 -16.88
N ARG A 523 0.19 -1.94 -15.98
CA ARG A 523 0.92 -1.92 -14.71
C ARG A 523 2.37 -2.36 -14.98
N PRO A 524 3.40 -1.53 -14.70
CA PRO A 524 4.77 -1.88 -14.97
C PRO A 524 5.29 -2.98 -14.02
N ASN A 525 6.25 -3.77 -14.53
CA ASN A 525 7.04 -4.75 -13.76
C ASN A 525 6.25 -5.90 -13.13
N ASN A 526 5.35 -6.50 -13.86
CA ASN A 526 4.73 -7.75 -13.45
C ASN A 526 5.60 -8.95 -13.85
N ALA A 527 5.91 -9.85 -12.90
CA ALA A 527 6.63 -11.11 -13.14
C ALA A 527 5.72 -12.34 -13.04
N PHE A 528 4.41 -12.10 -12.93
CA PHE A 528 3.40 -13.14 -12.68
C PHE A 528 2.95 -13.79 -14.00
N HIS A 529 3.87 -14.52 -14.65
CA HIS A 529 3.64 -15.15 -15.96
C HIS A 529 3.82 -16.66 -15.90
N LEU A 530 3.23 -17.37 -16.87
CA LEU A 530 3.42 -18.80 -17.06
C LEU A 530 4.89 -19.15 -17.26
N PRO A 531 5.31 -20.39 -16.92
CA PRO A 531 6.63 -20.90 -17.29
C PRO A 531 6.83 -20.83 -18.80
N ALA A 532 8.05 -20.48 -19.24
CA ALA A 532 8.40 -20.46 -20.66
C ALA A 532 8.36 -21.87 -21.29
N ASP A 533 8.68 -22.89 -20.49
CA ASP A 533 8.59 -24.30 -20.88
C ASP A 533 7.21 -24.85 -20.46
N PRO A 534 6.36 -25.25 -21.42
CA PRO A 534 5.01 -25.74 -21.14
C PRO A 534 5.00 -27.12 -20.43
N SER A 535 6.10 -27.86 -20.45
CA SER A 535 6.23 -29.15 -19.75
C SER A 535 6.41 -29.01 -18.24
N VAL A 536 6.72 -27.80 -17.76
CA VAL A 536 6.87 -27.52 -16.33
C VAL A 536 5.51 -27.45 -15.65
N PRO A 537 5.26 -28.26 -14.60
CA PRO A 537 4.01 -28.23 -13.89
C PRO A 537 3.84 -26.96 -13.05
N PHE A 538 2.61 -26.58 -12.78
CA PHE A 538 2.34 -25.44 -11.93
C PHE A 538 1.05 -25.56 -11.10
N ILE A 539 1.08 -24.90 -9.95
CA ILE A 539 0.00 -24.84 -8.98
C ILE A 539 -0.52 -23.41 -8.90
N MET A 540 -1.83 -23.26 -9.00
CA MET A 540 -2.56 -22.01 -8.92
C MET A 540 -3.44 -22.00 -7.67
N VAL A 541 -3.37 -20.94 -6.86
CA VAL A 541 -4.20 -20.76 -5.66
C VAL A 541 -4.89 -19.41 -5.75
N GLY A 542 -6.22 -19.41 -5.93
CA GLY A 542 -6.97 -18.18 -6.18
C GLY A 542 -8.43 -18.25 -5.74
N PRO A 543 -8.73 -18.03 -4.46
CA PRO A 543 -10.12 -18.01 -3.99
C PRO A 543 -10.85 -16.74 -4.43
N GLY A 544 -12.16 -16.88 -4.70
CA GLY A 544 -13.03 -15.80 -5.15
C GLY A 544 -12.51 -15.15 -6.43
N THR A 545 -12.43 -13.82 -6.48
CA THR A 545 -11.90 -13.09 -7.65
C THR A 545 -10.40 -13.29 -7.88
N GLY A 546 -9.68 -13.94 -6.95
CA GLY A 546 -8.29 -14.35 -7.16
C GLY A 546 -8.10 -15.39 -8.26
N ILE A 547 -9.18 -16.00 -8.75
CA ILE A 547 -9.15 -16.88 -9.93
C ILE A 547 -8.85 -16.14 -11.24
N SER A 548 -9.06 -14.82 -11.28
CA SER A 548 -9.00 -13.99 -12.48
C SER A 548 -7.79 -14.26 -13.40
N PRO A 549 -6.52 -14.14 -12.97
CA PRO A 549 -5.38 -14.38 -13.85
C PRO A 549 -5.27 -15.84 -14.30
N PHE A 550 -5.80 -16.78 -13.53
CA PHE A 550 -5.73 -18.22 -13.83
C PHE A 550 -6.66 -18.62 -14.97
N ILE A 551 -7.78 -17.93 -15.16
CA ILE A 551 -8.62 -18.11 -16.35
C ILE A 551 -7.82 -17.72 -17.60
N GLY A 552 -7.11 -16.59 -17.58
CA GLY A 552 -6.21 -16.20 -18.66
C GLY A 552 -5.09 -17.23 -18.92
N PHE A 553 -4.50 -17.80 -17.85
CA PHE A 553 -3.50 -18.87 -17.96
C PHE A 553 -4.07 -20.12 -18.63
N LEU A 554 -5.25 -20.56 -18.23
CA LEU A 554 -5.91 -21.76 -18.79
C LEU A 554 -6.34 -21.54 -20.23
N GLN A 555 -6.92 -20.41 -20.59
CA GLN A 555 -7.24 -20.05 -21.97
C GLN A 555 -6.00 -20.06 -22.87
N HIS A 556 -4.91 -19.45 -22.39
CA HIS A 556 -3.63 -19.44 -23.14
C HIS A 556 -3.09 -20.84 -23.38
N ARG A 557 -3.05 -21.62 -22.30
CA ARG A 557 -2.58 -23.03 -22.37
C ARG A 557 -3.45 -23.89 -23.27
N GLN A 558 -4.77 -23.72 -23.23
CA GLN A 558 -5.66 -24.43 -24.15
C GLN A 558 -5.29 -24.16 -25.60
N LYS A 559 -5.08 -22.89 -25.97
CA LYS A 559 -4.69 -22.54 -27.34
C LYS A 559 -3.31 -23.07 -27.72
N LEU A 560 -2.36 -23.04 -26.83
CA LEU A 560 -1.04 -23.66 -27.08
C LEU A 560 -1.18 -25.16 -27.33
N ARG A 561 -2.00 -25.89 -26.57
CA ARG A 561 -2.28 -27.31 -26.75
C ARG A 561 -2.97 -27.62 -28.10
N GLU A 562 -3.87 -26.74 -28.53
CA GLU A 562 -4.54 -26.85 -29.84
C GLU A 562 -3.56 -26.61 -31.01
N GLN A 563 -2.60 -25.67 -30.84
CA GLN A 563 -1.63 -25.30 -31.88
C GLN A 563 -0.41 -26.25 -31.94
N HIS A 564 -0.04 -26.85 -30.81
CA HIS A 564 1.18 -27.65 -30.65
C HIS A 564 0.84 -29.02 -30.03
N THR A 565 0.24 -29.87 -30.84
CA THR A 565 -0.19 -31.22 -30.40
C THR A 565 0.96 -32.18 -30.10
N ASP A 566 2.16 -31.84 -30.52
CA ASP A 566 3.41 -32.56 -30.30
C ASP A 566 4.16 -32.14 -29.04
N TRP A 567 3.76 -31.07 -28.40
CA TRP A 567 4.38 -30.59 -27.16
C TRP A 567 3.91 -31.39 -25.94
N GLU A 568 4.87 -31.65 -25.03
CA GLU A 568 4.53 -32.14 -23.71
C GLU A 568 4.08 -30.98 -22.80
N PHE A 569 3.01 -31.23 -22.06
CA PHE A 569 2.45 -30.25 -21.14
C PHE A 569 2.43 -30.82 -19.72
N GLY A 570 3.08 -30.13 -18.78
CA GLY A 570 3.14 -30.51 -17.38
C GLY A 570 1.77 -30.46 -16.69
N GLU A 571 1.67 -31.01 -15.51
CA GLU A 571 0.42 -30.97 -14.71
C GLU A 571 0.04 -29.54 -14.31
N THR A 572 -1.25 -29.27 -14.26
CA THR A 572 -1.84 -28.00 -13.81
C THR A 572 -2.82 -28.24 -12.68
N TRP A 573 -2.56 -27.57 -11.57
CA TRP A 573 -3.36 -27.66 -10.37
C TRP A 573 -4.03 -26.33 -10.08
N LEU A 574 -5.34 -26.32 -9.80
CA LEU A 574 -6.07 -25.14 -9.33
C LEU A 574 -6.74 -25.45 -7.99
N PHE A 575 -6.37 -24.65 -6.98
CA PHE A 575 -7.01 -24.61 -5.68
C PHE A 575 -7.90 -23.38 -5.62
N PHE A 576 -9.21 -23.59 -5.70
CA PHE A 576 -10.23 -22.56 -5.70
C PHE A 576 -11.07 -22.64 -4.44
N GLY A 577 -11.49 -21.51 -3.90
CA GLY A 577 -12.38 -21.44 -2.75
C GLY A 577 -13.41 -20.34 -2.91
N CYS A 578 -14.64 -20.61 -2.52
CA CYS A 578 -15.70 -19.61 -2.44
C CYS A 578 -16.58 -19.84 -1.21
N ARG A 579 -17.64 -19.05 -1.02
CA ARG A 579 -18.51 -19.21 0.15
C ARG A 579 -19.53 -20.32 -0.06
N HIS A 580 -20.22 -20.31 -1.20
CA HIS A 580 -21.31 -21.21 -1.54
C HIS A 580 -21.13 -21.77 -2.95
N GLN A 581 -21.37 -23.07 -3.10
CA GLN A 581 -21.26 -23.76 -4.38
C GLN A 581 -22.25 -23.24 -5.43
N ASP A 582 -23.44 -22.83 -4.99
CA ASP A 582 -24.55 -22.44 -5.87
C ASP A 582 -24.67 -20.94 -6.08
N ARG A 583 -23.87 -20.09 -5.43
CA ARG A 583 -24.01 -18.62 -5.45
C ARG A 583 -22.81 -17.88 -5.99
N ASP A 584 -21.62 -18.25 -5.57
CA ASP A 584 -20.39 -17.51 -5.86
C ASP A 584 -19.23 -18.40 -6.35
N TYR A 585 -19.55 -19.56 -6.95
CA TYR A 585 -18.58 -20.38 -7.66
C TYR A 585 -18.33 -19.81 -9.06
N LEU A 586 -17.32 -18.94 -9.16
CA LEU A 586 -16.98 -18.23 -10.40
C LEU A 586 -16.41 -19.21 -11.44
N PHE A 587 -16.78 -19.03 -12.70
CA PHE A 587 -16.26 -19.78 -13.87
C PHE A 587 -16.45 -21.30 -13.77
N LYS A 588 -17.49 -21.77 -13.09
CA LYS A 588 -17.74 -23.20 -12.85
C LYS A 588 -17.74 -24.03 -14.12
N ASP A 589 -18.47 -23.58 -15.13
CA ASP A 589 -18.64 -24.31 -16.38
C ASP A 589 -17.37 -24.29 -17.23
N GLU A 590 -16.68 -23.13 -17.29
CA GLU A 590 -15.38 -23.01 -17.97
C GLU A 590 -14.30 -23.90 -17.32
N LEU A 591 -14.25 -23.97 -15.99
CA LEU A 591 -13.32 -24.85 -15.27
C LEU A 591 -13.61 -26.31 -15.56
N GLN A 592 -14.89 -26.70 -15.65
CA GLN A 592 -15.27 -28.05 -16.03
C GLN A 592 -14.82 -28.38 -17.46
N CYS A 593 -15.00 -27.47 -18.41
CA CYS A 593 -14.50 -27.63 -19.78
C CYS A 593 -12.97 -27.77 -19.81
N PHE A 594 -12.20 -27.01 -19.01
CA PHE A 594 -10.75 -27.14 -18.94
C PHE A 594 -10.31 -28.47 -18.34
N LEU A 595 -11.07 -29.07 -17.42
CA LEU A 595 -10.82 -30.42 -16.93
C LEU A 595 -11.08 -31.46 -18.03
N GLU A 596 -12.22 -31.38 -18.72
CA GLU A 596 -12.63 -32.35 -19.74
C GLU A 596 -11.67 -32.39 -20.94
N ASN A 597 -11.13 -31.22 -21.36
CA ASN A 597 -10.18 -31.14 -22.46
C ASN A 597 -8.72 -31.34 -22.01
N GLY A 598 -8.48 -31.58 -20.70
CA GLY A 598 -7.17 -31.83 -20.13
C GLY A 598 -6.25 -30.60 -20.04
N THR A 599 -6.75 -29.41 -20.24
CA THR A 599 -6.00 -28.14 -20.03
C THR A 599 -5.71 -27.93 -18.55
N LEU A 600 -6.67 -28.19 -17.69
CA LEU A 600 -6.55 -28.27 -16.25
C LEU A 600 -6.53 -29.75 -15.86
N THR A 601 -5.50 -30.21 -15.13
CA THR A 601 -5.40 -31.63 -14.76
C THR A 601 -6.02 -31.91 -13.40
N HIS A 602 -5.97 -30.94 -12.48
CA HIS A 602 -6.48 -31.11 -11.11
C HIS A 602 -7.19 -29.85 -10.64
N LEU A 603 -8.46 -30.00 -10.29
CA LEU A 603 -9.27 -28.95 -9.67
C LEU A 603 -9.64 -29.36 -8.24
N LYS A 604 -9.27 -28.51 -7.29
CA LYS A 604 -9.58 -28.67 -5.86
C LYS A 604 -10.41 -27.49 -5.40
N VAL A 605 -11.64 -27.74 -4.92
CA VAL A 605 -12.59 -26.69 -4.57
C VAL A 605 -13.03 -26.84 -3.13
N CYS A 606 -13.20 -25.73 -2.42
CA CYS A 606 -13.77 -25.67 -1.07
C CYS A 606 -14.84 -24.58 -0.94
N PHE A 607 -15.77 -24.84 -0.01
CA PHE A 607 -16.90 -23.96 0.27
C PHE A 607 -16.90 -23.58 1.75
N SER A 608 -16.67 -22.32 2.06
CA SER A 608 -16.44 -21.88 3.45
C SER A 608 -17.73 -21.72 4.26
N ARG A 609 -18.90 -21.67 3.61
CA ARG A 609 -20.20 -21.41 4.25
C ARG A 609 -21.26 -22.49 3.98
N ASP A 610 -20.95 -23.51 3.18
CA ASP A 610 -21.87 -24.62 2.98
C ASP A 610 -21.87 -25.54 4.20
N SER A 611 -23.08 -25.98 4.60
CA SER A 611 -23.27 -26.91 5.71
C SER A 611 -22.93 -28.31 5.22
N SER A 612 -22.10 -29.01 5.97
CA SER A 612 -21.86 -30.44 5.74
C SER A 612 -22.62 -31.27 6.74
N THR A 613 -23.34 -32.28 6.24
CA THR A 613 -23.96 -33.35 7.06
C THR A 613 -23.01 -34.53 7.25
N ALA A 614 -21.77 -34.44 6.72
CA ALA A 614 -20.79 -35.53 6.81
C ALA A 614 -20.15 -35.59 8.21
N GLU A 615 -19.83 -36.82 8.66
CA GLU A 615 -19.13 -37.07 9.94
C GLU A 615 -17.76 -36.40 10.01
N VAL A 616 -17.11 -36.13 8.84
CA VAL A 616 -15.84 -35.41 8.74
C VAL A 616 -16.12 -34.04 8.15
N THR A 617 -15.73 -32.98 8.86
CA THR A 617 -15.88 -31.61 8.37
C THR A 617 -15.01 -31.38 7.11
N PRO A 618 -15.61 -31.02 5.96
CA PRO A 618 -14.83 -30.77 4.75
C PRO A 618 -13.92 -29.55 4.92
N PRO A 619 -12.82 -29.48 4.16
CA PRO A 619 -11.93 -28.33 4.18
C PRO A 619 -12.71 -27.07 3.78
N LYS A 620 -12.55 -25.99 4.57
CA LYS A 620 -13.27 -24.72 4.36
C LYS A 620 -12.49 -23.73 3.50
N TYR A 621 -11.17 -23.79 3.53
CA TYR A 621 -10.30 -22.84 2.89
C TYR A 621 -9.24 -23.53 2.04
N VAL A 622 -8.68 -22.78 1.08
CA VAL A 622 -7.69 -23.32 0.14
C VAL A 622 -6.43 -23.85 0.83
N GLN A 623 -5.98 -23.24 1.94
CA GLN A 623 -4.84 -23.71 2.73
C GLN A 623 -5.12 -25.06 3.39
N ASP A 624 -6.37 -25.39 3.70
CA ASP A 624 -6.72 -26.70 4.26
C ASP A 624 -6.60 -27.80 3.21
N ILE A 625 -7.08 -27.54 1.98
CA ILE A 625 -6.93 -28.48 0.86
C ILE A 625 -5.47 -28.65 0.45
N LEU A 626 -4.68 -27.57 0.46
CA LEU A 626 -3.25 -27.65 0.18
C LEU A 626 -2.55 -28.62 1.14
N ARG A 627 -2.86 -28.58 2.43
CA ARG A 627 -2.33 -29.52 3.42
C ARG A 627 -2.78 -30.97 3.17
N LEU A 628 -4.02 -31.18 2.70
CA LEU A 628 -4.50 -32.51 2.32
C LEU A 628 -3.77 -33.07 1.07
N CYS A 629 -3.30 -32.19 0.18
CA CYS A 629 -2.53 -32.55 -1.01
C CYS A 629 -1.01 -32.35 -0.81
N ALA A 630 -0.51 -32.48 0.42
CA ALA A 630 0.86 -32.14 0.78
C ALA A 630 1.92 -32.86 -0.09
N LYS A 631 1.74 -34.15 -0.31
CA LYS A 631 2.67 -34.99 -1.10
C LYS A 631 2.79 -34.51 -2.55
N GLU A 632 1.67 -34.23 -3.18
CA GLU A 632 1.59 -33.74 -4.56
C GLU A 632 2.19 -32.34 -4.68
N VAL A 633 1.84 -31.44 -3.75
CA VAL A 633 2.39 -30.08 -3.71
C VAL A 633 3.91 -30.11 -3.54
N ALA A 634 4.42 -30.92 -2.60
CA ALA A 634 5.86 -31.06 -2.38
C ALA A 634 6.55 -31.70 -3.60
N ARG A 635 5.95 -32.72 -4.25
CA ARG A 635 6.46 -33.33 -5.47
C ARG A 635 6.65 -32.27 -6.57
N VAL A 636 5.62 -31.50 -6.87
CA VAL A 636 5.65 -30.45 -7.89
C VAL A 636 6.72 -29.40 -7.59
N LEU A 637 6.81 -28.93 -6.34
CA LEU A 637 7.73 -27.85 -5.98
C LEU A 637 9.20 -28.29 -5.87
N LEU A 638 9.46 -29.48 -5.30
CA LEU A 638 10.80 -29.94 -4.96
C LEU A 638 11.41 -30.82 -6.05
N LYS A 639 10.64 -31.79 -6.61
CA LYS A 639 11.15 -32.78 -7.55
C LYS A 639 11.03 -32.32 -9.00
N GLU A 640 9.89 -31.73 -9.37
CA GLU A 640 9.59 -31.32 -10.75
C GLU A 640 9.92 -29.86 -11.04
N ARG A 641 10.45 -29.14 -10.05
CA ARG A 641 10.81 -27.71 -10.16
C ARG A 641 9.67 -26.82 -10.63
N GLY A 642 8.42 -27.21 -10.31
CA GLY A 642 7.21 -26.51 -10.70
C GLY A 642 7.06 -25.12 -10.10
N TYR A 643 6.11 -24.38 -10.63
CA TYR A 643 5.76 -23.01 -10.20
C TYR A 643 4.56 -23.03 -9.26
N PHE A 644 4.50 -22.04 -8.40
CA PHE A 644 3.39 -21.82 -7.47
C PHE A 644 2.91 -20.38 -7.54
N TYR A 645 1.64 -20.20 -7.89
CA TYR A 645 1.01 -18.89 -8.07
C TYR A 645 -0.06 -18.68 -7.01
N VAL A 646 -0.07 -17.50 -6.38
CA VAL A 646 -1.09 -17.09 -5.41
C VAL A 646 -1.68 -15.77 -5.86
N CYS A 647 -3.01 -15.72 -5.98
CA CYS A 647 -3.72 -14.48 -6.30
C CYS A 647 -4.91 -14.27 -5.37
N GLY A 648 -5.08 -13.06 -4.83
CA GLY A 648 -6.20 -12.69 -3.95
C GLY A 648 -5.82 -11.78 -2.78
N ASP A 649 -6.52 -11.92 -1.64
CA ASP A 649 -6.34 -11.10 -0.44
C ASP A 649 -4.96 -11.31 0.21
N LYS A 650 -4.26 -10.19 0.48
CA LYS A 650 -2.94 -10.21 1.11
C LYS A 650 -3.01 -10.49 2.61
N LYS A 651 -3.97 -9.87 3.33
CA LYS A 651 -3.95 -9.81 4.81
C LYS A 651 -4.14 -11.16 5.50
N HIS A 652 -4.92 -12.04 4.89
CA HIS A 652 -5.28 -13.33 5.49
C HIS A 652 -4.87 -14.48 4.58
N MET A 653 -5.44 -14.54 3.38
CA MET A 653 -5.28 -15.70 2.49
C MET A 653 -3.82 -15.95 2.07
N ALA A 654 -3.09 -14.93 1.65
CA ALA A 654 -1.72 -15.11 1.14
C ALA A 654 -0.74 -15.54 2.25
N ASP A 655 -0.93 -15.04 3.48
CA ASP A 655 -0.13 -15.43 4.64
C ASP A 655 -0.48 -16.86 5.07
N ASP A 656 -1.76 -17.22 5.11
CA ASP A 656 -2.21 -18.57 5.44
C ASP A 656 -1.73 -19.61 4.42
N VAL A 657 -1.75 -19.29 3.12
CA VAL A 657 -1.17 -20.12 2.06
C VAL A 657 0.34 -20.27 2.23
N SER A 658 1.05 -19.16 2.53
CA SER A 658 2.50 -19.21 2.79
C SER A 658 2.82 -20.11 3.99
N ASN A 659 2.06 -20.01 5.07
CA ASN A 659 2.21 -20.86 6.25
C ASN A 659 1.90 -22.34 5.92
N ALA A 660 0.86 -22.61 5.14
CA ALA A 660 0.54 -23.97 4.70
C ALA A 660 1.68 -24.59 3.87
N ILE A 661 2.30 -23.82 2.98
CA ILE A 661 3.48 -24.30 2.22
C ILE A 661 4.67 -24.60 3.14
N VAL A 662 4.93 -23.75 4.14
CA VAL A 662 5.97 -24.03 5.15
C VAL A 662 5.68 -25.32 5.91
N ASP A 663 4.44 -25.53 6.33
CA ASP A 663 4.03 -26.76 7.03
C ASP A 663 4.18 -28.00 6.12
N ILE A 664 3.77 -27.92 4.86
CA ILE A 664 3.91 -28.98 3.85
C ILE A 664 5.38 -29.33 3.62
N LEU A 665 6.23 -28.33 3.38
CA LEU A 665 7.66 -28.54 3.15
C LEU A 665 8.34 -29.13 4.38
N SER A 666 8.01 -28.67 5.58
CA SER A 666 8.53 -29.20 6.84
C SER A 666 8.19 -30.68 7.01
N MET A 667 6.91 -31.04 6.74
CA MET A 667 6.44 -32.42 6.88
C MET A 667 7.01 -33.37 5.83
N GLU A 668 6.98 -33.01 4.55
CA GLU A 668 7.39 -33.89 3.44
C GLU A 668 8.92 -34.05 3.30
N MET A 669 9.69 -33.13 3.90
CA MET A 669 11.16 -33.20 3.93
C MET A 669 11.70 -33.71 5.26
N GLU A 670 10.82 -33.95 6.26
CA GLU A 670 11.24 -34.27 7.64
C GLU A 670 12.21 -33.20 8.21
N ALA A 671 12.02 -31.94 7.82
CA ALA A 671 12.88 -30.81 8.16
C ALA A 671 12.23 -29.89 9.18
N ASP A 672 13.03 -29.08 9.88
CA ASP A 672 12.47 -28.07 10.79
C ASP A 672 11.78 -26.91 9.99
N LYS A 673 10.94 -26.15 10.71
CA LYS A 673 10.24 -24.99 10.09
C LYS A 673 11.19 -23.94 9.51
N LEU A 674 12.35 -23.76 10.10
CA LEU A 674 13.35 -22.79 9.64
C LEU A 674 13.91 -23.20 8.27
N GLU A 675 14.19 -24.48 8.08
CA GLU A 675 14.64 -25.02 6.80
C GLU A 675 13.55 -24.90 5.73
N ALA A 676 12.30 -25.24 6.06
CA ALA A 676 11.15 -25.06 5.18
C ALA A 676 10.95 -23.58 4.78
N MET A 677 11.12 -22.64 5.70
CA MET A 677 11.07 -21.20 5.43
C MET A 677 12.21 -20.75 4.49
N LYS A 678 13.41 -21.29 4.61
CA LYS A 678 14.53 -21.00 3.69
C LYS A 678 14.22 -21.49 2.27
N ILE A 679 13.59 -22.66 2.15
CA ILE A 679 13.18 -23.20 0.83
C ILE A 679 12.11 -22.31 0.22
N LEU A 680 11.08 -21.90 0.98
CA LEU A 680 10.08 -20.97 0.48
C LEU A 680 10.72 -19.63 0.04
N ALA A 681 11.68 -19.11 0.79
CA ALA A 681 12.44 -17.92 0.42
C ALA A 681 13.23 -18.12 -0.89
N MET A 682 13.86 -19.30 -1.07
CA MET A 682 14.53 -19.67 -2.32
C MET A 682 13.56 -19.76 -3.50
N LEU A 683 12.36 -20.34 -3.31
CA LEU A 683 11.32 -20.38 -4.34
C LEU A 683 10.87 -18.97 -4.76
N ARG A 684 10.77 -18.03 -3.82
CA ARG A 684 10.50 -16.61 -4.11
C ARG A 684 11.65 -15.94 -4.85
N GLU A 685 12.89 -16.17 -4.43
CA GLU A 685 14.10 -15.61 -5.06
C GLU A 685 14.28 -16.11 -6.50
N THR A 686 14.00 -17.40 -6.74
CA THR A 686 14.07 -18.04 -8.07
C THR A 686 12.83 -17.80 -8.92
N LYS A 687 11.89 -16.97 -8.45
CA LYS A 687 10.63 -16.64 -9.13
C LYS A 687 9.78 -17.87 -9.49
N ARG A 688 9.81 -18.89 -8.63
CA ARG A 688 8.93 -20.07 -8.73
C ARG A 688 7.77 -20.04 -7.75
N TYR A 689 7.80 -19.14 -6.73
CA TYR A 689 6.67 -18.78 -5.88
C TYR A 689 6.31 -17.32 -6.15
N LEU A 690 5.19 -17.10 -6.83
CA LEU A 690 4.77 -15.81 -7.35
C LEU A 690 3.44 -15.41 -6.72
N GLN A 691 3.29 -14.13 -6.40
CA GLN A 691 2.08 -13.59 -5.78
C GLN A 691 1.60 -12.35 -6.53
N ASP A 692 0.31 -12.32 -6.85
CA ASP A 692 -0.43 -11.13 -7.28
C ASP A 692 -1.56 -10.91 -6.28
N VAL A 693 -1.28 -10.09 -5.26
CA VAL A 693 -2.16 -9.93 -4.09
C VAL A 693 -2.48 -8.46 -3.84
N TRP A 694 -3.68 -8.21 -3.36
CA TRP A 694 -4.19 -6.87 -3.00
C TRP A 694 -4.67 -6.83 -1.55
N SER A 695 -4.74 -5.60 -0.97
CA SER A 695 -5.19 -5.35 0.40
C SER A 695 -6.44 -4.49 0.41
#